data_c8c6f21567b60c02f58842b0bbb51c55
#
_entry.id   c8c6f21567b60c02f58842b0bbb51c55
#
_cell.length_a   1.000
_cell.length_b   1.000
_cell.length_c   1.000
_cell.angle_alpha   90.00
_cell.angle_beta   90.00
_cell.angle_gamma   90.00
#
_symmetry.space_group_name_H-M   'P 1'
#
loop_
_entity.id
_entity.type
_entity.pdbx_description
1 polymer ?
#
loop_
_entity_poly.entity_id
_entity_poly.type
_entity_poly.pdbx_seq_one_letter_code
_entity_poly.pdbx_strand_id
1 'polypeptide(L)'
;MSDKDKKFILWFDQVSNDDVALVGGKNASLGEMYTTLTGKGIRVPNGFIVTAYAYKYFIEKAGLLSFIENELKDLDTKDIKNLQKKGKAIREKIIEADIPKEIEEEIAKSYKDLSNAYKMEEADTAVRSSATAEDLPGASFAGEHETYLNVVGQKNVFEAVKMAMASLWNDRAISYRVDKGFNHFEIALSVGVQKMVRSDKGSSGVMFTIDTESGFRDVVEIDASWGLGEMVVQGKVTPDAYLVFKPTLNQGFPAIVKKSIGSKENKMIYSSDKEKPTKEVEVSEKDRNIFVLNDEEILTLAKWGLEIEKHYTERAGKAMPMDMEWAKDGITNELFIVQARPETVQSEKKHNSITEYSLDVRNLPAGRQEPIVVGIAVGTKIASGKVHIIIDVNKLSEFEKGEILVTEITDPDWEPIMKIASAIITEKGGRTSHAAIVSRELGIPAVVGTGNALSKLKTGQMITVDTSNGTAGNVYDGRLEWQEKIHDITTLPETKTKVCMNIGSPESAFIYSFIPNKGVGLAREEFIIVSSIKVHPNALLNFESLDSKLKTKIEKITLGYENKVDFYVDKLAEGIGQIGAAFYPNDVVVRFSDFKTNEYSTLLGGEDFEPKEENPMLGWRGASRYYDPKFKEAFKLECRAMKKVREQFGLKNIVALIPFCRTPEEGQKVLDIMKEEGLERGGDGPAPYQASATSFGSGFKVYVMCEIPANVLRADEFLDIFDGFSIGSNDLAQLTLGLDRDS
;
A
#
# COMPACT_ATOMS: atom_id res chain seq x y z
N MET A 1 23.60 -20.74 30.83
CA MET A 1 22.55 -21.26 29.94
C MET A 1 21.40 -21.74 30.81
N SER A 2 20.21 -21.21 30.62
CA SER A 2 19.00 -21.67 31.29
C SER A 2 18.60 -23.07 30.77
N ASP A 3 17.73 -23.79 31.49
CA ASP A 3 17.15 -25.04 30.96
C ASP A 3 16.41 -24.86 29.64
N LYS A 4 15.88 -23.67 29.39
CA LYS A 4 15.22 -23.27 28.13
C LYS A 4 16.19 -23.25 26.95
N ASP A 5 17.43 -22.81 27.15
CA ASP A 5 18.45 -22.65 26.11
C ASP A 5 18.89 -23.99 25.49
N LYS A 6 18.62 -25.11 26.17
CA LYS A 6 19.00 -26.47 25.75
C LYS A 6 17.82 -27.31 25.23
N LYS A 7 16.63 -26.73 25.13
CA LYS A 7 15.46 -27.44 24.57
C LYS A 7 15.55 -27.51 23.07
N PHE A 8 15.22 -28.64 22.50
CA PHE A 8 15.12 -28.82 21.04
C PHE A 8 13.84 -28.23 20.49
N ILE A 9 12.73 -28.30 21.26
CA ILE A 9 11.42 -27.81 20.87
C ILE A 9 10.90 -26.80 21.90
N LEU A 10 10.32 -25.69 21.41
CA LEU A 10 9.55 -24.73 22.19
C LEU A 10 8.22 -24.45 21.46
N TRP A 11 7.14 -24.27 22.25
CA TRP A 11 5.85 -23.84 21.71
C TRP A 11 5.77 -22.31 21.68
N PHE A 12 4.87 -21.76 20.84
CA PHE A 12 4.70 -20.28 20.76
C PHE A 12 4.34 -19.64 22.09
N ASP A 13 3.59 -20.33 22.96
CA ASP A 13 3.25 -19.87 24.31
C ASP A 13 4.45 -19.89 25.30
N GLN A 14 5.58 -20.42 24.90
CA GLN A 14 6.79 -20.51 25.72
C GLN A 14 7.88 -19.51 25.31
N VAL A 15 7.65 -18.71 24.28
CA VAL A 15 8.68 -17.80 23.73
C VAL A 15 8.15 -16.38 23.61
N SER A 16 9.09 -15.44 23.63
CA SER A 16 8.85 -14.00 23.50
C SER A 16 9.96 -13.35 22.67
N ASN A 17 9.86 -12.06 22.43
CA ASN A 17 10.90 -11.31 21.72
C ASN A 17 12.27 -11.27 22.44
N ASP A 18 12.36 -11.71 23.71
CA ASP A 18 13.63 -11.86 24.41
C ASP A 18 14.39 -13.13 23.98
N ASP A 19 13.73 -14.04 23.28
CA ASP A 19 14.27 -15.34 22.89
C ASP A 19 14.82 -15.35 21.45
N VAL A 20 15.03 -14.20 20.79
CA VAL A 20 15.50 -14.11 19.38
C VAL A 20 16.76 -14.94 19.14
N ALA A 21 17.71 -14.95 20.08
CA ALA A 21 18.93 -15.75 19.97
C ALA A 21 18.68 -17.27 19.93
N LEU A 22 17.53 -17.73 20.43
CA LEU A 22 17.15 -19.14 20.51
C LEU A 22 16.17 -19.56 19.41
N VAL A 23 15.26 -18.67 18.99
CA VAL A 23 14.17 -19.00 18.07
C VAL A 23 14.12 -18.13 16.81
N GLY A 24 15.03 -17.17 16.65
CA GLY A 24 15.01 -16.22 15.54
C GLY A 24 13.91 -15.16 15.64
N GLY A 25 14.02 -14.08 14.86
CA GLY A 25 13.11 -12.92 14.95
C GLY A 25 11.65 -13.25 14.67
N LYS A 26 11.35 -13.95 13.57
CA LYS A 26 9.97 -14.28 13.17
C LYS A 26 9.26 -15.15 14.20
N ASN A 27 9.94 -16.19 14.70
CA ASN A 27 9.35 -17.09 15.69
C ASN A 27 9.19 -16.45 17.06
N ALA A 28 10.13 -15.58 17.45
CA ALA A 28 10.04 -14.78 18.66
C ALA A 28 8.83 -13.84 18.63
N SER A 29 8.62 -13.15 17.50
CA SER A 29 7.47 -12.28 17.28
C SER A 29 6.15 -13.05 17.30
N LEU A 30 6.08 -14.22 16.67
CA LEU A 30 4.88 -15.08 16.71
C LEU A 30 4.55 -15.52 18.14
N GLY A 31 5.55 -15.93 18.91
CA GLY A 31 5.37 -16.30 20.32
C GLY A 31 4.92 -15.11 21.19
N GLU A 32 5.53 -13.95 21.00
CA GLU A 32 5.11 -12.70 21.65
C GLU A 32 3.64 -12.37 21.38
N MET A 33 3.23 -12.41 20.10
CA MET A 33 1.84 -12.16 19.73
C MET A 33 0.90 -13.21 20.27
N TYR A 34 1.27 -14.49 20.19
CA TYR A 34 0.45 -15.60 20.69
C TYR A 34 0.19 -15.46 22.19
N THR A 35 1.20 -15.14 22.97
CA THR A 35 1.13 -15.06 24.43
C THR A 35 0.41 -13.81 24.91
N THR A 36 0.69 -12.65 24.29
CA THR A 36 0.27 -11.35 24.84
C THR A 36 -0.96 -10.78 24.16
N LEU A 37 -1.22 -11.11 22.89
CA LEU A 37 -2.27 -10.46 22.10
C LEU A 37 -3.48 -11.35 21.84
N THR A 38 -3.37 -12.69 21.97
CA THR A 38 -4.52 -13.60 21.81
C THR A 38 -5.61 -13.28 22.82
N GLY A 39 -5.25 -12.93 24.04
CA GLY A 39 -6.19 -12.47 25.09
C GLY A 39 -6.93 -11.16 24.77
N LYS A 40 -6.42 -10.38 23.80
CA LYS A 40 -7.05 -9.15 23.29
C LYS A 40 -7.90 -9.39 22.03
N GLY A 41 -8.13 -10.65 21.63
CA GLY A 41 -8.95 -11.02 20.49
C GLY A 41 -8.21 -11.07 19.15
N ILE A 42 -6.88 -10.92 19.13
CA ILE A 42 -6.05 -11.09 17.94
C ILE A 42 -5.75 -12.59 17.78
N ARG A 43 -6.18 -13.19 16.68
CA ARG A 43 -5.96 -14.61 16.44
C ARG A 43 -4.62 -14.85 15.78
N VAL A 44 -3.82 -15.74 16.36
CA VAL A 44 -2.54 -16.23 15.83
C VAL A 44 -2.62 -17.76 15.78
N PRO A 45 -2.36 -18.42 14.64
CA PRO A 45 -2.35 -19.87 14.57
C PRO A 45 -1.25 -20.43 15.50
N ASN A 46 -1.56 -21.48 16.25
CA ASN A 46 -0.58 -22.12 17.14
C ASN A 46 0.46 -22.91 16.36
N GLY A 47 1.58 -23.21 17.00
CA GLY A 47 2.68 -23.97 16.46
C GLY A 47 3.79 -24.22 17.45
N PHE A 48 4.82 -24.91 16.99
CA PHE A 48 6.04 -25.18 17.75
C PHE A 48 7.28 -24.80 16.94
N ILE A 49 8.40 -24.66 17.61
CA ILE A 49 9.66 -24.16 17.07
C ILE A 49 10.75 -25.21 17.33
N VAL A 50 11.41 -25.68 16.26
CA VAL A 50 12.68 -26.37 16.36
C VAL A 50 13.75 -25.30 16.54
N THR A 51 14.43 -25.31 17.70
CA THR A 51 15.25 -24.17 18.15
C THR A 51 16.60 -24.07 17.42
N ALA A 52 17.26 -22.94 17.53
CA ALA A 52 18.63 -22.75 17.05
C ALA A 52 19.62 -23.68 17.77
N TYR A 53 19.33 -24.10 19.01
CA TYR A 53 20.09 -25.11 19.71
C TYR A 53 19.96 -26.48 19.03
N ALA A 54 18.76 -26.88 18.61
CA ALA A 54 18.53 -28.12 17.85
C ALA A 54 19.30 -28.11 16.52
N TYR A 55 19.32 -26.98 15.81
CA TYR A 55 20.10 -26.82 14.58
C TYR A 55 21.59 -27.04 14.84
N LYS A 56 22.18 -26.35 15.84
CA LYS A 56 23.62 -26.48 16.18
C LYS A 56 23.95 -27.93 16.59
N TYR A 57 23.10 -28.54 17.41
CA TYR A 57 23.25 -29.91 17.84
C TYR A 57 23.23 -30.91 16.65
N PHE A 58 22.30 -30.69 15.69
CA PHE A 58 22.22 -31.49 14.48
C PHE A 58 23.51 -31.37 13.63
N ILE A 59 23.97 -30.14 13.34
CA ILE A 59 25.18 -29.90 12.52
C ILE A 59 26.42 -30.57 13.18
N GLU A 60 26.53 -30.48 14.52
CA GLU A 60 27.64 -31.10 15.27
C GLU A 60 27.57 -32.61 15.26
N LYS A 61 26.42 -33.17 15.61
CA LYS A 61 26.24 -34.64 15.71
C LYS A 61 26.35 -35.36 14.37
N ALA A 62 25.89 -34.75 13.31
CA ALA A 62 26.04 -35.24 11.95
C ALA A 62 27.44 -35.03 11.35
N GLY A 63 28.37 -34.41 12.11
CA GLY A 63 29.76 -34.21 11.68
C GLY A 63 29.91 -33.22 10.49
N LEU A 64 28.95 -32.32 10.28
CA LEU A 64 28.88 -31.45 9.13
C LEU A 64 29.79 -30.22 9.26
N LEU A 65 30.20 -29.83 10.47
CA LEU A 65 30.98 -28.63 10.73
C LEU A 65 32.25 -28.56 9.88
N SER A 66 33.09 -29.59 9.93
CA SER A 66 34.37 -29.63 9.18
C SER A 66 34.16 -29.67 7.65
N PHE A 67 33.07 -30.23 7.18
CA PHE A 67 32.74 -30.22 5.77
C PHE A 67 32.35 -28.80 5.33
N ILE A 68 31.49 -28.11 6.07
CA ILE A 68 31.07 -26.75 5.78
C ILE A 68 32.28 -25.79 5.83
N GLU A 69 33.13 -25.90 6.85
CA GLU A 69 34.37 -25.12 6.97
C GLU A 69 35.28 -25.27 5.74
N ASN A 70 35.43 -26.50 5.25
CA ASN A 70 36.26 -26.76 4.08
C ASN A 70 35.65 -26.18 2.79
N GLU A 71 34.35 -26.28 2.60
CA GLU A 71 33.67 -25.69 1.46
C GLU A 71 33.76 -24.17 1.44
N LEU A 72 33.73 -23.50 2.60
CA LEU A 72 33.80 -22.04 2.71
C LEU A 72 35.23 -21.49 2.56
N LYS A 73 36.28 -22.31 2.66
CA LYS A 73 37.69 -21.88 2.72
C LYS A 73 38.15 -21.06 1.53
N ASP A 74 37.67 -21.41 0.33
CA ASP A 74 38.01 -20.75 -0.94
C ASP A 74 36.78 -20.15 -1.61
N LEU A 75 35.83 -19.67 -0.80
CA LEU A 75 34.60 -19.07 -1.30
C LEU A 75 34.86 -17.68 -1.85
N ASP A 76 34.52 -17.46 -3.12
CA ASP A 76 34.41 -16.16 -3.75
C ASP A 76 32.94 -15.87 -4.08
N THR A 77 32.33 -14.96 -3.33
CA THR A 77 30.91 -14.56 -3.55
C THR A 77 30.72 -13.72 -4.81
N LYS A 78 31.80 -13.20 -5.40
CA LYS A 78 31.75 -12.47 -6.70
C LYS A 78 31.78 -13.44 -7.88
N ASP A 79 32.32 -14.65 -7.71
CA ASP A 79 32.19 -15.72 -8.67
C ASP A 79 30.88 -16.49 -8.39
N ILE A 80 29.82 -16.13 -9.12
CA ILE A 80 28.49 -16.72 -8.98
C ILE A 80 28.53 -18.25 -9.12
N LYS A 81 29.35 -18.78 -10.04
CA LYS A 81 29.45 -20.24 -10.23
C LYS A 81 30.12 -20.93 -9.05
N ASN A 82 31.14 -20.30 -8.46
CA ASN A 82 31.79 -20.81 -7.25
C ASN A 82 30.81 -20.82 -6.08
N LEU A 83 30.09 -19.72 -5.85
CA LEU A 83 29.07 -19.58 -4.82
C LEU A 83 27.96 -20.63 -4.95
N GLN A 84 27.38 -20.78 -6.15
CA GLN A 84 26.33 -21.74 -6.43
C GLN A 84 26.78 -23.18 -6.18
N LYS A 85 27.98 -23.55 -6.65
CA LYS A 85 28.54 -24.89 -6.47
C LYS A 85 28.72 -25.24 -5.01
N LYS A 86 29.32 -24.32 -4.22
CA LYS A 86 29.63 -24.53 -2.80
C LYS A 86 28.36 -24.49 -1.95
N GLY A 87 27.47 -23.53 -2.17
CA GLY A 87 26.17 -23.46 -1.49
C GLY A 87 25.33 -24.72 -1.73
N LYS A 88 25.27 -25.19 -2.98
CA LYS A 88 24.57 -26.44 -3.32
C LYS A 88 25.17 -27.64 -2.60
N ALA A 89 26.50 -27.81 -2.60
CA ALA A 89 27.16 -28.93 -1.93
C ALA A 89 26.86 -28.97 -0.43
N ILE A 90 26.85 -27.80 0.24
CA ILE A 90 26.51 -27.72 1.66
C ILE A 90 25.05 -28.09 1.90
N ARG A 91 24.12 -27.55 1.11
CA ARG A 91 22.67 -27.85 1.25
C ARG A 91 22.38 -29.35 1.04
N GLU A 92 22.91 -29.92 -0.02
CA GLU A 92 22.73 -31.36 -0.31
C GLU A 92 23.25 -32.22 0.84
N LYS A 93 24.41 -31.85 1.40
CA LYS A 93 25.00 -32.61 2.53
C LYS A 93 24.17 -32.53 3.81
N ILE A 94 23.55 -31.39 4.09
CA ILE A 94 22.63 -31.21 5.23
C ILE A 94 21.34 -32.02 5.01
N ILE A 95 20.79 -32.03 3.80
CA ILE A 95 19.55 -32.74 3.47
C ILE A 95 19.77 -34.28 3.51
N GLU A 96 20.94 -34.77 3.12
CA GLU A 96 21.28 -36.17 3.17
C GLU A 96 21.51 -36.71 4.60
N ALA A 97 21.90 -35.81 5.52
CA ALA A 97 22.22 -36.24 6.89
C ALA A 97 20.95 -36.65 7.68
N ASP A 98 21.10 -37.64 8.55
CA ASP A 98 20.03 -38.04 9.47
C ASP A 98 19.91 -37.08 10.64
N ILE A 99 18.68 -36.67 10.97
CA ILE A 99 18.39 -35.88 12.18
C ILE A 99 18.65 -36.82 13.40
N PRO A 100 19.34 -36.30 14.46
CA PRO A 100 19.48 -37.08 15.70
C PRO A 100 18.12 -37.52 16.25
N LYS A 101 18.06 -38.77 16.71
CA LYS A 101 16.80 -39.40 17.15
C LYS A 101 16.08 -38.59 18.24
N GLU A 102 16.82 -37.98 19.12
CA GLU A 102 16.28 -37.17 20.21
C GLU A 102 15.47 -35.95 19.66
N ILE A 103 15.95 -35.33 18.60
CA ILE A 103 15.24 -34.24 17.93
C ILE A 103 14.04 -34.76 17.15
N GLU A 104 14.21 -35.90 16.45
CA GLU A 104 13.17 -36.54 15.66
C GLU A 104 11.96 -36.93 16.51
N GLU A 105 12.20 -37.52 17.68
CA GLU A 105 11.16 -37.93 18.64
C GLU A 105 10.41 -36.74 19.20
N GLU A 106 11.10 -35.65 19.53
CA GLU A 106 10.44 -34.42 20.02
C GLU A 106 9.62 -33.71 18.92
N ILE A 107 10.09 -33.64 17.67
CA ILE A 107 9.33 -33.13 16.54
C ILE A 107 8.07 -33.96 16.32
N ALA A 108 8.20 -35.31 16.30
CA ALA A 108 7.10 -36.25 16.13
C ALA A 108 6.00 -36.05 17.17
N LYS A 109 6.41 -35.97 18.45
CA LYS A 109 5.50 -35.69 19.56
C LYS A 109 4.80 -34.36 19.40
N SER A 110 5.55 -33.28 19.13
CA SER A 110 4.99 -31.94 19.02
C SER A 110 4.03 -31.80 17.84
N TYR A 111 4.32 -32.45 16.70
CA TYR A 111 3.41 -32.48 15.56
C TYR A 111 2.10 -33.22 15.86
N LYS A 112 2.19 -34.34 16.59
CA LYS A 112 1.01 -35.09 17.06
C LYS A 112 0.17 -34.24 18.04
N ASP A 113 0.84 -33.58 18.97
CA ASP A 113 0.16 -32.71 19.94
C ASP A 113 -0.52 -31.51 19.24
N LEU A 114 0.13 -30.91 18.23
CA LEU A 114 -0.45 -29.88 17.37
C LEU A 114 -1.69 -30.40 16.62
N SER A 115 -1.60 -31.57 16.01
CA SER A 115 -2.71 -32.20 15.29
C SER A 115 -3.91 -32.45 16.22
N ASN A 116 -3.65 -32.95 17.42
CA ASN A 116 -4.68 -33.19 18.43
C ASN A 116 -5.36 -31.88 18.89
N ALA A 117 -4.59 -30.80 19.09
CA ALA A 117 -5.11 -29.49 19.48
C ALA A 117 -6.12 -28.93 18.46
N TYR A 118 -5.89 -29.19 17.18
CA TYR A 118 -6.80 -28.82 16.08
C TYR A 118 -7.83 -29.92 15.72
N LYS A 119 -7.88 -31.03 16.47
CA LYS A 119 -8.79 -32.16 16.24
C LYS A 119 -8.64 -32.77 14.84
N MET A 120 -7.42 -32.83 14.35
CA MET A 120 -7.05 -33.41 13.06
C MET A 120 -6.20 -34.66 13.27
N GLU A 121 -6.26 -35.61 12.35
CA GLU A 121 -5.37 -36.77 12.35
C GLU A 121 -3.94 -36.34 12.03
N GLU A 122 -3.78 -35.51 10.99
CA GLU A 122 -2.54 -34.89 10.57
C GLU A 122 -2.82 -33.42 10.22
N ALA A 123 -2.24 -32.48 10.99
CA ALA A 123 -2.43 -31.04 10.74
C ALA A 123 -1.64 -30.60 9.50
N ASP A 124 -2.26 -29.80 8.66
CA ASP A 124 -1.58 -29.05 7.62
C ASP A 124 -0.78 -27.90 8.25
N THR A 125 0.50 -27.81 7.91
CA THR A 125 1.44 -26.86 8.53
C THR A 125 2.20 -26.04 7.51
N ALA A 126 2.60 -24.84 7.93
CA ALA A 126 3.66 -24.06 7.31
C ALA A 126 4.95 -24.30 8.09
N VAL A 127 6.01 -24.68 7.40
CA VAL A 127 7.35 -24.86 7.98
C VAL A 127 8.21 -23.71 7.50
N ARG A 128 8.61 -22.83 8.43
CA ARG A 128 9.26 -21.54 8.15
C ARG A 128 10.60 -21.43 8.85
N SER A 129 11.64 -21.05 8.12
CA SER A 129 12.93 -20.70 8.69
C SER A 129 12.90 -19.32 9.37
N SER A 130 13.65 -19.18 10.47
CA SER A 130 13.85 -17.93 11.19
C SER A 130 15.30 -17.87 11.71
N ALA A 131 16.08 -16.95 11.18
CA ALA A 131 17.48 -16.80 11.58
C ALA A 131 17.64 -15.99 12.85
N THR A 132 18.67 -16.30 13.64
CA THR A 132 18.97 -15.61 14.90
C THR A 132 19.53 -14.20 14.69
N ALA A 133 19.93 -13.85 13.48
CA ALA A 133 20.41 -12.52 13.10
C ALA A 133 19.43 -11.80 12.13
N GLU A 134 18.23 -12.34 11.93
CA GLU A 134 17.17 -11.70 11.15
C GLU A 134 16.62 -10.50 11.95
N ASP A 135 16.37 -9.37 11.27
CA ASP A 135 15.83 -8.13 11.86
C ASP A 135 16.79 -7.37 12.80
N LEU A 136 18.10 -7.53 12.65
CA LEU A 136 19.07 -6.65 13.32
C LEU A 136 19.04 -5.24 12.70
N PRO A 137 19.28 -4.16 13.48
CA PRO A 137 19.36 -2.79 12.96
C PRO A 137 20.36 -2.69 11.79
N GLY A 138 19.90 -2.28 10.62
CA GLY A 138 20.72 -2.15 9.40
C GLY A 138 21.05 -3.48 8.69
N ALA A 139 20.41 -4.58 9.07
CA ALA A 139 20.57 -5.89 8.45
C ALA A 139 19.22 -6.57 8.30
N SER A 140 18.61 -6.47 7.12
CA SER A 140 17.37 -7.19 6.77
C SER A 140 17.72 -8.43 5.96
N PHE A 141 17.36 -9.61 6.46
CA PHE A 141 17.42 -10.88 5.72
C PHE A 141 16.09 -11.17 5.00
N ALA A 142 15.35 -10.14 4.62
CA ALA A 142 14.06 -10.30 3.96
C ALA A 142 14.21 -11.08 2.65
N GLY A 143 13.43 -12.18 2.53
CA GLY A 143 13.44 -13.03 1.32
C GLY A 143 14.61 -14.02 1.21
N GLU A 144 15.51 -14.09 2.18
CA GLU A 144 16.71 -14.95 2.14
C GLU A 144 16.44 -16.42 2.52
N HIS A 145 15.30 -16.69 3.16
CA HIS A 145 14.96 -17.99 3.74
C HIS A 145 13.67 -18.55 3.16
N GLU A 146 13.52 -19.88 3.25
CA GLU A 146 12.43 -20.60 2.60
C GLU A 146 11.26 -20.90 3.54
N THR A 147 10.06 -20.96 2.95
CA THR A 147 8.83 -21.38 3.60
C THR A 147 8.19 -22.51 2.81
N TYR A 148 7.84 -23.59 3.50
CA TYR A 148 7.16 -24.75 2.93
C TYR A 148 5.72 -24.77 3.40
N LEU A 149 4.78 -24.65 2.47
CA LEU A 149 3.35 -24.56 2.75
C LEU A 149 2.67 -25.91 2.55
N ASN A 150 1.54 -26.13 3.25
CA ASN A 150 0.72 -27.34 3.15
C ASN A 150 1.53 -28.64 3.42
N VAL A 151 2.42 -28.59 4.41
CA VAL A 151 3.18 -29.76 4.84
C VAL A 151 2.30 -30.59 5.75
N VAL A 152 1.96 -31.81 5.30
CA VAL A 152 1.05 -32.73 6.01
C VAL A 152 1.78 -34.07 6.22
N GLY A 153 1.68 -34.61 7.43
CA GLY A 153 2.29 -35.85 7.81
C GLY A 153 3.68 -35.71 8.43
N GLN A 154 3.94 -36.53 9.45
CA GLN A 154 5.15 -36.50 10.27
C GLN A 154 6.44 -36.54 9.42
N LYS A 155 6.51 -37.48 8.45
CA LYS A 155 7.68 -37.63 7.58
C LYS A 155 7.95 -36.36 6.76
N ASN A 156 6.90 -35.74 6.19
CA ASN A 156 7.04 -34.55 5.39
C ASN A 156 7.45 -33.34 6.25
N VAL A 157 7.00 -33.27 7.51
CA VAL A 157 7.45 -32.24 8.46
C VAL A 157 8.94 -32.39 8.75
N PHE A 158 9.46 -33.62 8.94
CA PHE A 158 10.91 -33.80 9.11
C PHE A 158 11.72 -33.36 7.89
N GLU A 159 11.27 -33.71 6.70
CA GLU A 159 11.93 -33.32 5.46
C GLU A 159 11.89 -31.79 5.29
N ALA A 160 10.76 -31.15 5.53
CA ALA A 160 10.62 -29.71 5.46
C ALA A 160 11.50 -28.98 6.51
N VAL A 161 11.61 -29.52 7.73
CA VAL A 161 12.50 -28.97 8.76
C VAL A 161 13.97 -29.05 8.31
N LYS A 162 14.42 -30.16 7.72
CA LYS A 162 15.78 -30.28 7.16
C LYS A 162 16.02 -29.30 6.03
N MET A 163 15.08 -29.20 5.10
CA MET A 163 15.17 -28.25 3.99
C MET A 163 15.22 -26.80 4.49
N ALA A 164 14.38 -26.46 5.48
CA ALA A 164 14.42 -25.15 6.12
C ALA A 164 15.77 -24.87 6.80
N MET A 165 16.36 -25.86 7.50
CA MET A 165 17.69 -25.76 8.09
C MET A 165 18.80 -25.59 7.02
N ALA A 166 18.68 -26.28 5.89
CA ALA A 166 19.62 -26.15 4.78
C ALA A 166 19.54 -24.78 4.11
N SER A 167 18.40 -24.09 4.17
CA SER A 167 18.21 -22.76 3.53
C SER A 167 19.12 -21.66 4.09
N LEU A 168 19.69 -21.85 5.30
CA LEU A 168 20.74 -20.96 5.82
C LEU A 168 21.97 -20.91 4.89
N TRP A 169 22.14 -21.90 4.03
CA TRP A 169 23.24 -22.03 3.07
C TRP A 169 22.79 -21.81 1.63
N ASN A 170 21.70 -21.08 1.43
CA ASN A 170 21.33 -20.54 0.13
C ASN A 170 22.38 -19.51 -0.32
N ASP A 171 22.58 -19.42 -1.63
CA ASP A 171 23.60 -18.57 -2.22
C ASP A 171 23.47 -17.11 -1.79
N ARG A 172 22.24 -16.63 -1.67
CA ARG A 172 21.90 -15.30 -1.17
C ARG A 172 22.31 -15.12 0.29
N ALA A 173 21.90 -16.05 1.16
CA ALA A 173 22.22 -15.98 2.59
C ALA A 173 23.73 -16.06 2.85
N ILE A 174 24.47 -16.81 2.04
CA ILE A 174 25.93 -16.87 2.10
C ILE A 174 26.54 -15.51 1.69
N SER A 175 26.14 -14.97 0.50
CA SER A 175 26.62 -13.70 -0.01
C SER A 175 26.35 -12.56 0.96
N TYR A 176 25.13 -12.49 1.48
CA TYR A 176 24.72 -11.47 2.47
C TYR A 176 25.61 -11.48 3.72
N ARG A 177 25.88 -12.67 4.29
CA ARG A 177 26.77 -12.77 5.46
C ARG A 177 28.17 -12.27 5.17
N VAL A 178 28.72 -12.58 3.98
CA VAL A 178 30.03 -12.09 3.55
C VAL A 178 30.01 -10.57 3.38
N ASP A 179 29.01 -10.03 2.70
CA ASP A 179 28.89 -8.58 2.43
C ASP A 179 28.74 -7.76 3.72
N LYS A 180 28.07 -8.31 4.72
CA LYS A 180 27.89 -7.68 6.03
C LYS A 180 29.00 -8.03 7.05
N GLY A 181 29.94 -8.89 6.71
CA GLY A 181 31.05 -9.30 7.58
C GLY A 181 30.64 -10.20 8.75
N PHE A 182 29.51 -10.92 8.65
CA PHE A 182 29.08 -11.86 9.66
C PHE A 182 29.86 -13.16 9.60
N ASN A 183 30.19 -13.70 10.77
CA ASN A 183 30.75 -15.05 10.87
C ASN A 183 29.63 -16.08 10.55
N HIS A 184 29.88 -16.96 9.59
CA HIS A 184 28.92 -17.96 9.14
C HIS A 184 28.41 -18.89 10.24
N PHE A 185 29.21 -19.18 11.27
CA PHE A 185 28.90 -20.11 12.36
C PHE A 185 28.27 -19.44 13.61
N GLU A 186 28.32 -18.13 13.69
CA GLU A 186 27.64 -17.38 14.75
C GLU A 186 26.14 -17.29 14.50
N ILE A 187 25.73 -17.27 13.25
CA ILE A 187 24.33 -17.25 12.85
C ILE A 187 23.77 -18.68 12.84
N ALA A 188 22.69 -18.89 13.55
CA ALA A 188 21.96 -20.13 13.56
C ALA A 188 20.53 -19.93 13.04
N LEU A 189 19.88 -21.02 12.73
CA LEU A 189 18.51 -21.02 12.23
C LEU A 189 17.61 -21.79 13.20
N SER A 190 16.42 -21.28 13.44
CA SER A 190 15.33 -22.02 14.02
C SER A 190 14.26 -22.30 12.95
N VAL A 191 13.39 -23.27 13.18
CA VAL A 191 12.32 -23.63 12.23
C VAL A 191 10.98 -23.62 12.96
N GLY A 192 10.09 -22.72 12.56
CA GLY A 192 8.71 -22.68 13.05
C GLY A 192 7.84 -23.67 12.27
N VAL A 193 7.08 -24.49 12.98
CA VAL A 193 6.05 -25.38 12.43
C VAL A 193 4.70 -24.87 12.91
N GLN A 194 4.02 -24.10 12.06
CA GLN A 194 2.78 -23.38 12.38
C GLN A 194 1.59 -24.02 11.67
N LYS A 195 0.44 -24.14 12.37
CA LYS A 195 -0.80 -24.58 11.73
C LYS A 195 -1.20 -23.63 10.60
N MET A 196 -1.47 -24.16 9.41
CA MET A 196 -1.94 -23.38 8.28
C MET A 196 -3.36 -22.86 8.50
N VAL A 197 -3.59 -21.61 8.12
CA VAL A 197 -4.92 -21.03 7.92
C VAL A 197 -5.42 -21.43 6.53
N ARG A 198 -6.66 -21.88 6.40
CA ARG A 198 -7.23 -22.36 5.12
C ARG A 198 -7.58 -21.20 4.18
N SER A 199 -6.62 -20.30 3.98
CA SER A 199 -6.75 -19.19 3.03
C SER A 199 -6.76 -19.65 1.56
N ASP A 200 -6.33 -20.88 1.27
CA ASP A 200 -6.52 -21.50 -0.03
C ASP A 200 -7.99 -21.53 -0.47
N LYS A 201 -8.93 -21.52 0.48
CA LYS A 201 -10.38 -21.41 0.28
C LYS A 201 -10.94 -20.03 0.64
N GLY A 202 -10.12 -19.16 1.16
CA GLY A 202 -10.45 -17.81 1.60
C GLY A 202 -9.56 -16.76 0.91
N SER A 203 -8.93 -15.95 1.74
CA SER A 203 -8.09 -14.84 1.28
C SER A 203 -6.92 -14.59 2.24
N SER A 204 -5.97 -13.79 1.79
CA SER A 204 -4.81 -13.42 2.57
C SER A 204 -4.20 -12.13 2.04
N GLY A 205 -3.23 -11.61 2.75
CA GLY A 205 -2.54 -10.41 2.33
C GLY A 205 -1.50 -9.92 3.32
N VAL A 206 -1.08 -8.70 3.11
CA VAL A 206 -0.15 -7.99 3.96
C VAL A 206 -0.81 -6.74 4.56
N MET A 207 -0.28 -6.26 5.66
CA MET A 207 -0.77 -5.07 6.33
C MET A 207 0.39 -4.32 6.96
N PHE A 208 0.42 -3.00 6.74
CA PHE A 208 1.43 -2.11 7.31
C PHE A 208 0.76 -1.05 8.17
N THR A 209 1.36 -0.73 9.32
CA THR A 209 0.88 0.39 10.14
C THR A 209 1.56 1.71 9.79
N ILE A 210 1.87 1.89 8.53
CA ILE A 210 2.46 3.07 7.91
C ILE A 210 2.14 3.02 6.42
N ASP A 211 2.03 4.16 5.75
CA ASP A 211 2.00 4.18 4.28
C ASP A 211 3.38 3.81 3.74
N THR A 212 3.44 2.72 2.99
CA THR A 212 4.71 2.15 2.50
C THR A 212 5.39 2.99 1.43
N GLU A 213 4.70 3.98 0.84
CA GLU A 213 5.25 4.86 -0.16
C GLU A 213 5.83 6.14 0.45
N SER A 214 5.04 6.84 1.25
CA SER A 214 5.42 8.15 1.80
C SER A 214 6.08 8.08 3.18
N GLY A 215 5.85 7.00 3.93
CA GLY A 215 6.21 6.94 5.34
C GLY A 215 5.23 7.66 6.27
N PHE A 216 4.01 8.00 5.78
CA PHE A 216 2.99 8.63 6.59
C PHE A 216 2.47 7.66 7.66
N ARG A 217 2.57 8.04 8.94
CA ARG A 217 2.38 7.12 10.08
C ARG A 217 0.93 6.96 10.54
N ASP A 218 0.05 7.85 10.13
CA ASP A 218 -1.32 7.88 10.66
C ASP A 218 -2.32 7.06 9.83
N VAL A 219 -1.83 6.11 9.03
CA VAL A 219 -2.66 5.15 8.29
C VAL A 219 -2.23 3.70 8.55
N VAL A 220 -3.19 2.80 8.34
CA VAL A 220 -2.94 1.36 8.16
C VAL A 220 -3.22 1.07 6.69
N GLU A 221 -2.21 0.54 6.00
CA GLU A 221 -2.30 0.05 4.62
C GLU A 221 -2.55 -1.46 4.65
N ILE A 222 -3.56 -1.94 3.93
CA ILE A 222 -3.93 -3.36 3.87
C ILE A 222 -4.05 -3.77 2.42
N ASP A 223 -3.31 -4.80 2.02
CA ASP A 223 -3.45 -5.45 0.73
C ASP A 223 -4.11 -6.82 0.89
N ALA A 224 -4.97 -7.19 -0.08
CA ALA A 224 -5.75 -8.41 -0.02
C ALA A 224 -5.87 -9.11 -1.38
N SER A 225 -5.72 -10.43 -1.39
CA SER A 225 -5.98 -11.27 -2.56
C SER A 225 -6.60 -12.61 -2.17
N TRP A 226 -7.18 -13.29 -3.14
CA TRP A 226 -7.70 -14.64 -2.95
C TRP A 226 -6.59 -15.67 -2.83
N GLY A 227 -6.80 -16.68 -1.99
CA GLY A 227 -5.88 -17.81 -1.84
C GLY A 227 -4.77 -17.56 -0.81
N LEU A 228 -3.67 -18.30 -0.96
CA LEU A 228 -2.50 -18.23 -0.07
C LEU A 228 -1.72 -16.94 -0.26
N GLY A 229 -1.18 -16.40 0.84
CA GLY A 229 -0.51 -15.09 0.90
C GLY A 229 0.76 -14.95 0.06
N GLU A 230 1.36 -16.08 -0.31
CA GLU A 230 2.58 -16.11 -1.11
C GLU A 230 2.45 -15.34 -2.44
N MET A 231 1.25 -15.34 -3.06
CA MET A 231 1.00 -14.58 -4.29
C MET A 231 1.14 -13.06 -4.09
N VAL A 232 0.71 -12.55 -2.93
CA VAL A 232 0.82 -11.12 -2.58
C VAL A 232 2.26 -10.80 -2.18
N VAL A 233 2.86 -11.59 -1.30
CA VAL A 233 4.24 -11.39 -0.81
C VAL A 233 5.26 -11.45 -1.95
N GLN A 234 5.10 -12.37 -2.90
CA GLN A 234 5.96 -12.46 -4.08
C GLN A 234 5.60 -11.45 -5.18
N GLY A 235 4.53 -10.66 -5.01
CA GLY A 235 4.09 -9.69 -6.01
C GLY A 235 3.55 -10.29 -7.31
N LYS A 236 3.17 -11.57 -7.30
CA LYS A 236 2.64 -12.30 -8.48
C LYS A 236 1.22 -11.89 -8.85
N VAL A 237 0.56 -11.11 -8.01
CA VAL A 237 -0.81 -10.63 -8.21
C VAL A 237 -0.88 -9.16 -7.84
N THR A 238 -1.76 -8.41 -8.51
CA THR A 238 -2.14 -7.05 -8.10
C THR A 238 -3.32 -7.16 -7.13
N PRO A 239 -3.10 -6.94 -5.82
CA PRO A 239 -4.13 -7.12 -4.80
C PRO A 239 -5.11 -5.94 -4.75
N ASP A 240 -6.22 -6.11 -4.03
CA ASP A 240 -7.00 -4.98 -3.55
C ASP A 240 -6.19 -4.23 -2.49
N ALA A 241 -6.32 -2.90 -2.45
CA ALA A 241 -5.62 -2.06 -1.48
C ALA A 241 -6.60 -1.18 -0.71
N TYR A 242 -6.38 -1.08 0.60
CA TYR A 242 -7.22 -0.31 1.52
C TYR A 242 -6.34 0.57 2.41
N LEU A 243 -6.81 1.81 2.70
CA LEU A 243 -6.18 2.68 3.69
C LEU A 243 -7.19 3.02 4.78
N VAL A 244 -6.78 2.85 6.03
CA VAL A 244 -7.58 3.18 7.20
C VAL A 244 -6.86 4.24 8.03
N PHE A 245 -7.52 5.36 8.32
CA PHE A 245 -6.93 6.47 9.06
C PHE A 245 -7.00 6.22 10.57
N LYS A 246 -5.84 6.10 11.22
CA LYS A 246 -5.69 5.71 12.62
C LYS A 246 -6.33 6.67 13.63
N PRO A 247 -6.14 8.01 13.53
CA PRO A 247 -6.65 8.93 14.54
C PRO A 247 -8.16 8.86 14.73
N THR A 248 -8.92 8.81 13.65
CA THR A 248 -10.40 8.74 13.74
C THR A 248 -10.90 7.31 13.96
N LEU A 249 -10.17 6.28 13.50
CA LEU A 249 -10.45 4.89 13.88
C LEU A 249 -10.40 4.71 15.41
N ASN A 250 -9.41 5.30 16.07
CA ASN A 250 -9.28 5.29 17.54
C ASN A 250 -10.44 6.03 18.25
N GLN A 251 -11.13 6.93 17.54
CA GLN A 251 -12.33 7.61 18.03
C GLN A 251 -13.63 6.81 17.76
N GLY A 252 -13.52 5.65 17.11
CA GLY A 252 -14.63 4.75 16.80
C GLY A 252 -15.29 4.95 15.43
N PHE A 253 -14.71 5.78 14.55
CA PHE A 253 -15.21 5.98 13.19
C PHE A 253 -14.77 4.85 12.25
N PRO A 254 -15.59 4.45 11.26
CA PRO A 254 -15.19 3.52 10.20
C PRO A 254 -14.32 4.24 9.13
N ALA A 255 -13.11 4.62 9.52
CA ALA A 255 -12.22 5.54 8.82
C ALA A 255 -11.48 4.90 7.63
N ILE A 256 -12.19 4.20 6.75
CA ILE A 256 -11.63 3.64 5.51
C ILE A 256 -11.57 4.77 4.46
N VAL A 257 -10.39 5.39 4.31
CA VAL A 257 -10.19 6.56 3.43
C VAL A 257 -9.81 6.20 2.00
N LYS A 258 -9.59 4.91 1.69
CA LYS A 258 -9.35 4.43 0.33
C LYS A 258 -9.70 2.96 0.19
N LYS A 259 -10.31 2.63 -0.96
CA LYS A 259 -10.52 1.25 -1.42
C LYS A 259 -10.19 1.18 -2.91
N SER A 260 -9.27 0.31 -3.28
CA SER A 260 -8.88 0.10 -4.69
C SER A 260 -8.98 -1.37 -5.03
N ILE A 261 -9.68 -1.69 -6.10
CA ILE A 261 -9.81 -3.07 -6.57
C ILE A 261 -8.62 -3.44 -7.45
N GLY A 262 -7.98 -4.58 -7.15
CA GLY A 262 -6.88 -5.13 -7.93
C GLY A 262 -7.35 -6.10 -9.00
N SER A 263 -6.47 -6.45 -9.95
CA SER A 263 -6.82 -7.41 -11.02
C SER A 263 -6.97 -8.85 -10.52
N LYS A 264 -6.27 -9.25 -9.48
CA LYS A 264 -6.36 -10.56 -8.80
C LYS A 264 -6.50 -11.75 -9.76
N GLU A 265 -5.70 -11.77 -10.84
CA GLU A 265 -5.85 -12.71 -11.94
C GLU A 265 -5.68 -14.17 -11.52
N ASN A 266 -4.72 -14.42 -10.63
CA ASN A 266 -4.36 -15.75 -10.16
C ASN A 266 -4.40 -15.83 -8.64
N LYS A 267 -4.62 -17.04 -8.13
CA LYS A 267 -4.50 -17.38 -6.71
C LYS A 267 -3.76 -18.69 -6.52
N MET A 268 -3.11 -18.87 -5.38
CA MET A 268 -2.48 -20.10 -5.00
C MET A 268 -3.39 -20.90 -4.07
N ILE A 269 -3.56 -22.19 -4.36
CA ILE A 269 -4.37 -23.10 -3.55
C ILE A 269 -3.59 -24.39 -3.25
N TYR A 270 -4.09 -25.20 -2.33
CA TYR A 270 -3.53 -26.52 -2.07
C TYR A 270 -3.65 -27.42 -3.30
N SER A 271 -2.64 -28.26 -3.49
CA SER A 271 -2.58 -29.30 -4.51
C SER A 271 -2.67 -30.68 -3.85
N SER A 272 -3.22 -31.66 -4.57
CA SER A 272 -3.17 -33.07 -4.20
C SER A 272 -1.85 -33.74 -4.58
N ASP A 273 -0.99 -33.05 -5.33
CA ASP A 273 0.34 -33.53 -5.70
C ASP A 273 1.28 -33.40 -4.50
N LYS A 274 1.85 -34.51 -4.07
CA LYS A 274 2.75 -34.54 -2.91
C LYS A 274 4.10 -33.86 -3.18
N GLU A 275 4.54 -33.82 -4.43
CA GLU A 275 5.79 -33.16 -4.82
C GLU A 275 5.60 -31.65 -4.99
N LYS A 276 4.35 -31.22 -5.31
CA LYS A 276 3.97 -29.81 -5.43
C LYS A 276 2.71 -29.54 -4.59
N PRO A 277 2.86 -29.33 -3.27
CA PRO A 277 1.74 -29.24 -2.34
C PRO A 277 0.85 -28.00 -2.53
N THR A 278 1.28 -27.05 -3.37
CA THR A 278 0.51 -25.87 -3.79
C THR A 278 0.52 -25.74 -5.31
N LYS A 279 -0.49 -25.07 -5.86
CA LYS A 279 -0.59 -24.76 -7.30
C LYS A 279 -1.26 -23.43 -7.53
N GLU A 280 -0.87 -22.75 -8.59
CA GLU A 280 -1.53 -21.55 -9.08
C GLU A 280 -2.74 -21.92 -9.94
N VAL A 281 -3.83 -21.17 -9.76
CA VAL A 281 -5.06 -21.29 -10.55
C VAL A 281 -5.63 -19.91 -10.84
N GLU A 282 -6.31 -19.78 -11.97
CA GLU A 282 -6.97 -18.54 -12.36
C GLU A 282 -8.16 -18.23 -11.43
N VAL A 283 -8.33 -16.96 -11.08
CA VAL A 283 -9.49 -16.46 -10.32
C VAL A 283 -10.63 -16.18 -11.29
N SER A 284 -11.84 -16.58 -10.94
CA SER A 284 -13.02 -16.34 -11.78
C SER A 284 -13.22 -14.83 -12.01
N GLU A 285 -13.74 -14.46 -13.19
CA GLU A 285 -14.03 -13.05 -13.49
C GLU A 285 -14.97 -12.43 -12.44
N LYS A 286 -15.92 -13.18 -11.94
CA LYS A 286 -16.83 -12.76 -10.87
C LYS A 286 -16.05 -12.37 -9.60
N ASP A 287 -15.11 -13.22 -9.16
CA ASP A 287 -14.33 -12.99 -7.93
C ASP A 287 -13.26 -11.90 -8.13
N ARG A 288 -12.76 -11.71 -9.36
CA ARG A 288 -11.84 -10.60 -9.67
C ARG A 288 -12.52 -9.23 -9.55
N ASN A 289 -13.80 -9.16 -9.86
CA ASN A 289 -14.57 -7.91 -9.96
C ASN A 289 -15.22 -7.49 -8.63
N ILE A 290 -14.96 -8.18 -7.53
CA ILE A 290 -15.43 -7.82 -6.18
C ILE A 290 -14.26 -7.59 -5.24
N PHE A 291 -14.47 -6.80 -4.18
CA PHE A 291 -13.50 -6.64 -3.11
C PHE A 291 -13.34 -7.94 -2.31
N VAL A 292 -12.09 -8.26 -1.96
CA VAL A 292 -11.74 -9.46 -1.18
C VAL A 292 -12.22 -9.36 0.26
N LEU A 293 -12.16 -8.17 0.85
CA LEU A 293 -12.57 -7.89 2.21
C LEU A 293 -13.79 -6.97 2.23
N ASN A 294 -14.70 -7.21 3.18
CA ASN A 294 -15.74 -6.26 3.53
C ASN A 294 -15.22 -5.22 4.54
N ASP A 295 -16.00 -4.16 4.78
CA ASP A 295 -15.57 -3.04 5.63
C ASP A 295 -15.32 -3.47 7.09
N GLU A 296 -16.09 -4.42 7.62
CA GLU A 296 -15.92 -4.94 8.99
C GLU A 296 -14.59 -5.69 9.14
N GLU A 297 -14.22 -6.47 8.14
CA GLU A 297 -12.94 -7.19 8.09
C GLU A 297 -11.75 -6.24 7.97
N ILE A 298 -11.85 -5.21 7.12
CA ILE A 298 -10.83 -4.16 6.97
C ILE A 298 -10.61 -3.46 8.32
N LEU A 299 -11.69 -3.02 8.97
CA LEU A 299 -11.61 -2.34 10.26
C LEU A 299 -11.10 -3.25 11.38
N THR A 300 -11.41 -4.54 11.34
CA THR A 300 -10.90 -5.53 12.30
C THR A 300 -9.39 -5.68 12.16
N LEU A 301 -8.89 -5.87 10.95
CA LEU A 301 -7.45 -5.94 10.66
C LEU A 301 -6.75 -4.66 11.07
N ALA A 302 -7.30 -3.49 10.72
CA ALA A 302 -6.72 -2.21 11.10
C ALA A 302 -6.61 -2.03 12.62
N LYS A 303 -7.65 -2.39 13.38
CA LYS A 303 -7.62 -2.37 14.85
C LYS A 303 -6.58 -3.34 15.42
N TRP A 304 -6.45 -4.52 14.85
CA TRP A 304 -5.41 -5.47 15.25
C TRP A 304 -4.01 -4.91 14.97
N GLY A 305 -3.82 -4.29 13.80
CA GLY A 305 -2.56 -3.61 13.47
C GLY A 305 -2.19 -2.53 14.47
N LEU A 306 -3.15 -1.72 14.92
CA LEU A 306 -2.92 -0.69 15.95
C LEU A 306 -2.55 -1.29 17.31
N GLU A 307 -3.21 -2.35 17.74
CA GLU A 307 -2.88 -3.03 19.01
C GLU A 307 -1.49 -3.68 18.97
N ILE A 308 -1.10 -4.26 17.82
CA ILE A 308 0.23 -4.82 17.61
C ILE A 308 1.27 -3.69 17.61
N GLU A 309 1.08 -2.63 16.82
CA GLU A 309 1.99 -1.46 16.78
C GLU A 309 2.17 -0.85 18.18
N LYS A 310 1.08 -0.68 18.92
CA LYS A 310 1.10 -0.16 20.28
C LYS A 310 1.94 -1.04 21.20
N HIS A 311 1.73 -2.35 21.18
CA HIS A 311 2.48 -3.30 22.00
C HIS A 311 3.99 -3.22 21.74
N TYR A 312 4.39 -3.26 20.45
CA TYR A 312 5.81 -3.19 20.08
C TYR A 312 6.43 -1.82 20.34
N THR A 313 5.66 -0.73 20.16
CA THR A 313 6.07 0.63 20.52
C THR A 313 6.34 0.78 22.01
N GLU A 314 5.43 0.29 22.88
CA GLU A 314 5.59 0.31 24.34
C GLU A 314 6.82 -0.50 24.76
N ARG A 315 7.04 -1.67 24.17
CA ARG A 315 8.19 -2.53 24.44
C ARG A 315 9.52 -1.91 24.01
N ALA A 316 9.56 -1.29 22.84
CA ALA A 316 10.77 -0.67 22.28
C ALA A 316 11.08 0.71 22.86
N GLY A 317 10.11 1.36 23.52
CA GLY A 317 10.22 2.75 24.01
C GLY A 317 10.34 3.80 22.90
N LYS A 318 10.05 3.44 21.66
CA LYS A 318 10.01 4.31 20.46
C LYS A 318 8.95 3.84 19.51
N ALA A 319 8.42 4.75 18.69
CA ALA A 319 7.43 4.38 17.66
C ALA A 319 7.95 3.25 16.76
N MET A 320 7.16 2.19 16.64
CA MET A 320 7.51 0.96 15.94
C MET A 320 6.39 0.58 14.96
N PRO A 321 6.33 1.19 13.77
CA PRO A 321 5.43 0.71 12.73
C PRO A 321 5.71 -0.75 12.39
N MET A 322 4.66 -1.48 12.02
CA MET A 322 4.71 -2.92 11.83
C MET A 322 4.37 -3.31 10.40
N ASP A 323 5.03 -4.37 9.94
CA ASP A 323 4.78 -5.13 8.72
C ASP A 323 4.20 -6.48 9.14
N MET A 324 3.01 -6.82 8.66
CA MET A 324 2.25 -7.99 9.09
C MET A 324 1.70 -8.77 7.89
N GLU A 325 1.71 -10.09 8.00
CA GLU A 325 0.97 -10.97 7.11
C GLU A 325 -0.31 -11.43 7.82
N TRP A 326 -1.41 -11.41 7.10
CA TRP A 326 -2.70 -11.88 7.59
C TRP A 326 -3.33 -12.91 6.65
N ALA A 327 -4.22 -13.75 7.19
CA ALA A 327 -4.97 -14.74 6.43
C ALA A 327 -6.40 -14.87 6.97
N LYS A 328 -7.36 -15.10 6.05
CA LYS A 328 -8.74 -15.45 6.35
C LYS A 328 -8.99 -16.91 6.02
N ASP A 329 -9.44 -17.67 7.00
CA ASP A 329 -9.84 -19.06 6.83
C ASP A 329 -11.15 -19.14 6.05
N GLY A 330 -11.14 -19.78 4.87
CA GLY A 330 -12.33 -19.90 4.03
C GLY A 330 -13.34 -20.96 4.51
N ILE A 331 -13.06 -21.66 5.62
CA ILE A 331 -13.97 -22.64 6.23
C ILE A 331 -14.69 -22.00 7.41
N THR A 332 -13.95 -21.34 8.30
CA THR A 332 -14.48 -20.68 9.51
C THR A 332 -14.84 -19.22 9.31
N ASN A 333 -14.37 -18.60 8.24
CA ASN A 333 -14.42 -17.16 7.97
C ASN A 333 -13.70 -16.29 9.01
N GLU A 334 -12.80 -16.86 9.79
CA GLU A 334 -12.02 -16.15 10.79
C GLU A 334 -10.75 -15.56 10.22
N LEU A 335 -10.38 -14.34 10.68
CA LEU A 335 -9.13 -13.67 10.37
C LEU A 335 -8.03 -14.10 11.35
N PHE A 336 -6.79 -14.15 10.86
CA PHE A 336 -5.59 -14.49 11.64
C PHE A 336 -4.43 -13.59 11.23
N ILE A 337 -3.56 -13.24 12.18
CA ILE A 337 -2.22 -12.72 11.91
C ILE A 337 -1.27 -13.92 11.87
N VAL A 338 -0.54 -14.07 10.77
CA VAL A 338 0.35 -15.24 10.56
C VAL A 338 1.83 -14.89 10.65
N GLN A 339 2.16 -13.60 10.58
CA GLN A 339 3.50 -13.06 10.84
C GLN A 339 3.41 -11.58 11.21
N ALA A 340 4.33 -11.08 12.04
CA ALA A 340 4.54 -9.64 12.25
C ALA A 340 6.02 -9.35 12.47
N ARG A 341 6.48 -8.22 11.97
CA ARG A 341 7.84 -7.69 12.20
C ARG A 341 7.83 -6.17 12.17
N PRO A 342 8.82 -5.50 12.79
CA PRO A 342 8.99 -4.07 12.65
C PRO A 342 9.21 -3.66 11.19
N GLU A 343 8.58 -2.57 10.77
CA GLU A 343 8.89 -1.91 9.52
C GLU A 343 10.15 -1.06 9.70
N THR A 344 11.19 -1.26 8.88
CA THR A 344 12.51 -0.66 9.07
C THR A 344 12.98 0.23 7.92
N VAL A 345 12.20 0.34 6.84
CA VAL A 345 12.58 1.07 5.63
C VAL A 345 12.06 2.51 5.66
N GLN A 346 10.74 2.67 5.72
CA GLN A 346 10.10 3.97 5.69
C GLN A 346 10.11 4.66 7.05
N SER A 347 10.02 3.88 8.13
CA SER A 347 10.04 4.41 9.50
C SER A 347 11.35 5.11 9.89
N GLU A 348 12.46 4.79 9.24
CA GLU A 348 13.77 5.38 9.49
C GLU A 348 14.08 6.60 8.59
N LYS A 349 13.30 6.84 7.55
CA LYS A 349 13.50 8.01 6.68
C LYS A 349 13.24 9.31 7.41
N LYS A 350 14.19 10.23 7.30
CA LYS A 350 14.05 11.60 7.83
C LYS A 350 13.55 12.52 6.72
N HIS A 351 12.42 13.18 6.95
CA HIS A 351 11.83 14.16 6.04
C HIS A 351 12.38 15.57 6.28
N ASN A 352 13.72 15.72 6.26
CA ASN A 352 14.39 17.00 6.54
C ASN A 352 14.63 17.84 5.29
N SER A 353 14.52 17.24 4.12
CA SER A 353 14.67 17.92 2.84
C SER A 353 13.73 17.31 1.81
N ILE A 354 13.34 18.11 0.83
CA ILE A 354 12.52 17.68 -0.30
C ILE A 354 13.34 17.87 -1.57
N THR A 355 13.46 16.78 -2.34
CA THR A 355 13.99 16.87 -3.70
C THR A 355 12.83 16.95 -4.67
N GLU A 356 12.73 18.09 -5.33
CA GLU A 356 11.78 18.32 -6.40
C GLU A 356 12.40 17.90 -7.72
N TYR A 357 11.75 16.97 -8.42
CA TYR A 357 12.10 16.57 -9.77
C TYR A 357 11.12 17.21 -10.74
N SER A 358 11.63 17.88 -11.77
CA SER A 358 10.80 18.53 -12.79
C SER A 358 11.21 18.06 -14.17
N LEU A 359 10.30 17.36 -14.85
CA LEU A 359 10.40 16.94 -16.24
C LEU A 359 9.47 17.81 -17.10
N ASP A 360 10.03 18.68 -17.93
CA ASP A 360 9.23 19.49 -18.85
C ASP A 360 8.94 18.76 -20.17
N VAL A 361 7.88 17.98 -20.16
CA VAL A 361 7.43 17.21 -21.34
C VAL A 361 6.83 18.10 -22.44
N ARG A 362 6.38 19.31 -22.13
CA ARG A 362 5.72 20.22 -23.09
C ARG A 362 6.67 20.74 -24.16
N ASN A 363 7.95 20.83 -23.85
CA ASN A 363 9.01 21.23 -24.79
C ASN A 363 9.53 20.08 -25.65
N LEU A 364 8.97 18.88 -25.51
CA LEU A 364 9.36 17.73 -26.33
C LEU A 364 8.68 17.77 -27.70
N PRO A 365 9.30 17.17 -28.74
CA PRO A 365 8.67 16.99 -30.06
C PRO A 365 7.32 16.30 -29.95
N ALA A 366 6.39 16.71 -30.81
CA ALA A 366 5.08 16.04 -30.92
C ALA A 366 5.28 14.52 -31.11
N GLY A 367 4.59 13.71 -30.28
CA GLY A 367 4.72 12.25 -30.22
C GLY A 367 5.68 11.72 -29.15
N ARG A 368 6.42 12.58 -28.43
CA ARG A 368 7.20 12.21 -27.23
C ARG A 368 6.63 12.81 -25.93
N GLN A 369 5.57 13.57 -26.01
CA GLN A 369 4.93 14.23 -24.87
C GLN A 369 4.08 13.25 -24.05
N GLU A 370 3.61 12.18 -24.65
CA GLU A 370 2.84 11.15 -23.97
C GLU A 370 3.71 9.95 -23.54
N PRO A 371 3.45 9.37 -22.36
CA PRO A 371 4.16 8.19 -21.92
C PRO A 371 3.82 6.97 -22.80
N ILE A 372 4.82 6.18 -23.17
CA ILE A 372 4.62 4.93 -23.93
C ILE A 372 4.13 3.78 -23.04
N VAL A 373 4.47 3.82 -21.74
CA VAL A 373 3.99 2.87 -20.71
C VAL A 373 3.62 3.66 -19.46
N VAL A 374 2.55 3.25 -18.80
CA VAL A 374 2.09 3.81 -17.53
C VAL A 374 1.82 2.66 -16.56
N GLY A 375 2.17 2.86 -15.29
CA GLY A 375 1.90 1.92 -14.21
C GLY A 375 1.85 2.63 -12.86
N ILE A 376 1.95 1.89 -11.80
CA ILE A 376 1.99 2.42 -10.43
C ILE A 376 3.41 2.92 -10.14
N ALA A 377 3.53 4.19 -9.73
CA ALA A 377 4.80 4.76 -9.33
C ALA A 377 5.28 4.16 -7.99
N VAL A 378 6.58 3.89 -7.92
CA VAL A 378 7.30 3.53 -6.70
C VAL A 378 8.51 4.44 -6.58
N GLY A 379 8.57 5.19 -5.48
CA GLY A 379 9.51 6.30 -5.30
C GLY A 379 9.05 7.59 -5.99
N THR A 380 9.86 8.65 -5.83
CA THR A 380 9.57 10.01 -6.33
C THR A 380 10.74 10.56 -7.13
N LYS A 381 11.34 9.73 -7.99
CA LYS A 381 12.55 10.06 -8.76
C LYS A 381 12.33 9.94 -10.27
N ILE A 382 13.28 10.48 -11.00
CA ILE A 382 13.40 10.30 -12.44
C ILE A 382 14.73 9.60 -12.74
N ALA A 383 14.72 8.66 -13.68
CA ALA A 383 15.93 8.00 -14.17
C ALA A 383 15.84 7.72 -15.66
N SER A 384 16.97 7.73 -16.34
CA SER A 384 17.08 7.35 -17.76
C SER A 384 18.09 6.24 -17.94
N GLY A 385 17.80 5.31 -18.85
CA GLY A 385 18.70 4.21 -19.17
C GLY A 385 18.26 3.42 -20.38
N LYS A 386 19.06 2.46 -20.79
CA LYS A 386 18.69 1.50 -21.82
C LYS A 386 17.81 0.41 -21.21
N VAL A 387 16.76 0.06 -21.87
CA VAL A 387 15.92 -1.07 -21.52
C VAL A 387 16.67 -2.37 -21.66
N HIS A 388 16.59 -3.22 -20.66
CA HIS A 388 16.99 -4.61 -20.74
C HIS A 388 15.82 -5.49 -20.27
N ILE A 389 15.22 -6.22 -21.22
CA ILE A 389 14.12 -7.14 -20.93
C ILE A 389 14.72 -8.49 -20.53
N ILE A 390 14.45 -8.90 -19.30
CA ILE A 390 14.83 -10.22 -18.77
C ILE A 390 13.57 -10.86 -18.20
N ILE A 391 13.26 -12.07 -18.66
CA ILE A 391 12.12 -12.88 -18.18
C ILE A 391 12.57 -14.21 -17.56
N ASP A 392 13.85 -14.54 -17.66
CA ASP A 392 14.47 -15.76 -17.15
C ASP A 392 15.61 -15.42 -16.21
N VAL A 393 15.50 -15.85 -14.96
CA VAL A 393 16.48 -15.63 -13.90
C VAL A 393 17.89 -16.15 -14.26
N ASN A 394 17.99 -17.14 -15.15
CA ASN A 394 19.28 -17.67 -15.61
C ASN A 394 20.05 -16.69 -16.50
N LYS A 395 19.43 -15.59 -16.94
CA LYS A 395 20.02 -14.55 -17.80
C LYS A 395 20.41 -13.28 -17.07
N LEU A 396 20.36 -13.27 -15.75
CA LEU A 396 20.73 -12.08 -14.96
C LEU A 396 22.15 -11.58 -15.24
N SER A 397 23.06 -12.47 -15.62
CA SER A 397 24.44 -12.11 -15.97
C SER A 397 24.59 -11.26 -17.24
N GLU A 398 23.53 -11.12 -18.04
CA GLU A 398 23.52 -10.27 -19.24
C GLU A 398 23.25 -8.80 -18.90
N PHE A 399 22.75 -8.48 -17.68
CA PHE A 399 22.36 -7.14 -17.27
C PHE A 399 23.56 -6.26 -16.89
N GLU A 400 23.63 -5.06 -17.44
CA GLU A 400 24.70 -4.10 -17.21
C GLU A 400 24.30 -2.99 -16.24
N LYS A 401 25.28 -2.48 -15.49
CA LYS A 401 25.04 -1.37 -14.55
C LYS A 401 24.49 -0.13 -15.25
N GLY A 402 23.38 0.40 -14.71
CA GLY A 402 22.75 1.62 -15.23
C GLY A 402 21.69 1.36 -16.30
N GLU A 403 21.44 0.11 -16.65
CA GLU A 403 20.30 -0.25 -17.49
C GLU A 403 18.98 -0.18 -16.70
N ILE A 404 17.88 -0.19 -17.42
CA ILE A 404 16.52 -0.26 -16.85
C ILE A 404 16.01 -1.68 -17.02
N LEU A 405 15.78 -2.34 -15.89
CA LEU A 405 15.23 -3.69 -15.87
C LEU A 405 13.75 -3.66 -16.27
N VAL A 406 13.38 -4.45 -17.28
CA VAL A 406 11.98 -4.66 -17.65
C VAL A 406 11.69 -6.15 -17.60
N THR A 407 10.70 -6.54 -16.82
CA THR A 407 10.32 -7.94 -16.62
C THR A 407 8.84 -8.11 -16.35
N GLU A 408 8.35 -9.33 -16.37
CA GLU A 408 6.98 -9.63 -15.97
C GLU A 408 6.79 -9.39 -14.46
N ILE A 409 7.71 -9.91 -13.65
CA ILE A 409 7.70 -9.86 -12.19
C ILE A 409 9.13 -10.08 -11.69
N THR A 410 9.44 -9.64 -10.46
CA THR A 410 10.69 -9.99 -9.78
C THR A 410 10.42 -10.81 -8.53
N ASP A 411 11.37 -11.65 -8.18
CA ASP A 411 11.48 -12.35 -6.91
C ASP A 411 12.86 -12.08 -6.29
N PRO A 412 13.17 -12.58 -5.08
CA PRO A 412 14.44 -12.30 -4.42
C PRO A 412 15.70 -12.68 -5.21
N ASP A 413 15.64 -13.61 -6.17
CA ASP A 413 16.79 -13.97 -7.00
C ASP A 413 17.22 -12.85 -7.97
N TRP A 414 16.36 -11.85 -8.19
CA TRP A 414 16.62 -10.67 -9.04
C TRP A 414 17.39 -9.56 -8.33
N GLU A 415 17.53 -9.62 -7.01
CA GLU A 415 18.15 -8.56 -6.21
C GLU A 415 19.55 -8.13 -6.69
N PRO A 416 20.45 -9.04 -7.14
CA PRO A 416 21.77 -8.64 -7.61
C PRO A 416 21.74 -7.66 -8.79
N ILE A 417 20.82 -7.82 -9.75
CA ILE A 417 20.70 -6.89 -10.88
C ILE A 417 19.86 -5.66 -10.52
N MET A 418 18.91 -5.79 -9.62
CA MET A 418 18.13 -4.66 -9.14
C MET A 418 19.02 -3.61 -8.46
N LYS A 419 20.07 -4.04 -7.74
CA LYS A 419 21.08 -3.16 -7.10
C LYS A 419 21.87 -2.29 -8.08
N ILE A 420 22.00 -2.71 -9.32
CA ILE A 420 22.77 -2.00 -10.34
C ILE A 420 21.88 -1.35 -11.40
N ALA A 421 20.58 -1.58 -11.36
CA ALA A 421 19.61 -0.98 -12.25
C ALA A 421 19.43 0.52 -11.98
N SER A 422 19.17 1.31 -13.01
CA SER A 422 18.81 2.73 -12.86
C SER A 422 17.31 2.91 -12.58
N ALA A 423 16.48 2.00 -13.06
CA ALA A 423 15.05 1.92 -12.78
C ALA A 423 14.54 0.50 -13.01
N ILE A 424 13.35 0.20 -12.51
CA ILE A 424 12.71 -1.11 -12.68
C ILE A 424 11.28 -0.92 -13.22
N ILE A 425 10.89 -1.77 -14.17
CA ILE A 425 9.55 -1.78 -14.75
C ILE A 425 9.03 -3.21 -14.72
N THR A 426 7.85 -3.42 -14.13
CA THR A 426 7.20 -4.75 -14.12
C THR A 426 5.80 -4.71 -14.71
N GLU A 427 5.39 -5.78 -15.41
CA GLU A 427 4.00 -5.89 -15.88
C GLU A 427 3.03 -6.19 -14.76
N LYS A 428 3.43 -7.01 -13.80
CA LYS A 428 2.62 -7.43 -12.65
C LYS A 428 3.12 -6.82 -11.35
N GLY A 429 2.29 -6.89 -10.32
CA GLY A 429 2.59 -6.44 -8.98
C GLY A 429 1.97 -5.09 -8.62
N GLY A 430 1.83 -4.87 -7.33
CA GLY A 430 1.35 -3.62 -6.72
C GLY A 430 2.44 -2.94 -5.89
N ARG A 431 2.05 -1.98 -5.05
CA ARG A 431 2.97 -1.22 -4.17
C ARG A 431 3.72 -2.08 -3.15
N THR A 432 3.21 -3.26 -2.84
CA THR A 432 3.78 -4.22 -1.89
C THR A 432 4.48 -5.41 -2.57
N SER A 433 4.62 -5.38 -3.90
CA SER A 433 5.37 -6.39 -4.63
C SER A 433 6.86 -6.34 -4.31
N HIS A 434 7.57 -7.45 -4.51
CA HIS A 434 9.02 -7.55 -4.33
C HIS A 434 9.77 -6.44 -5.09
N ALA A 435 9.41 -6.18 -6.37
CA ALA A 435 9.98 -5.08 -7.14
C ALA A 435 9.81 -3.73 -6.43
N ALA A 436 8.62 -3.46 -5.89
CA ALA A 436 8.33 -2.21 -5.20
C ALA A 436 9.10 -2.08 -3.87
N ILE A 437 9.14 -3.14 -3.07
CA ILE A 437 9.85 -3.15 -1.78
C ILE A 437 11.34 -2.92 -1.99
N VAL A 438 11.97 -3.72 -2.84
CA VAL A 438 13.41 -3.61 -3.09
C VAL A 438 13.78 -2.28 -3.75
N SER A 439 12.95 -1.75 -4.66
CA SER A 439 13.19 -0.43 -5.26
C SER A 439 13.18 0.69 -4.23
N ARG A 440 12.27 0.64 -3.23
CA ARG A 440 12.26 1.60 -2.11
C ARG A 440 13.51 1.49 -1.25
N GLU A 441 13.93 0.27 -0.92
CA GLU A 441 15.15 0.01 -0.14
C GLU A 441 16.39 0.54 -0.86
N LEU A 442 16.48 0.31 -2.16
CA LEU A 442 17.58 0.78 -2.99
C LEU A 442 17.48 2.26 -3.35
N GLY A 443 16.31 2.89 -3.14
CA GLY A 443 16.05 4.29 -3.49
C GLY A 443 16.07 4.57 -4.99
N ILE A 444 15.71 3.59 -5.82
CA ILE A 444 15.60 3.72 -7.29
C ILE A 444 14.12 3.78 -7.72
N PRO A 445 13.79 4.53 -8.79
CA PRO A 445 12.40 4.60 -9.25
C PRO A 445 11.96 3.26 -9.87
N ALA A 446 10.71 2.87 -9.61
CA ALA A 446 10.12 1.76 -10.33
C ALA A 446 8.69 2.05 -10.78
N VAL A 447 8.28 1.39 -11.86
CA VAL A 447 6.92 1.42 -12.39
C VAL A 447 6.40 -0.01 -12.41
N VAL A 448 5.44 -0.31 -11.55
CA VAL A 448 4.92 -1.67 -11.38
C VAL A 448 3.47 -1.78 -11.87
N GLY A 449 3.04 -2.99 -12.23
CA GLY A 449 1.67 -3.24 -12.66
C GLY A 449 1.30 -2.58 -14.00
N THR A 450 2.24 -2.49 -14.93
CA THR A 450 2.04 -1.80 -16.22
C THR A 450 1.13 -2.56 -17.18
N GLY A 451 1.03 -3.90 -17.05
CA GLY A 451 0.20 -4.78 -17.88
C GLY A 451 0.62 -4.92 -19.36
N ASN A 452 1.58 -4.11 -19.84
CA ASN A 452 1.97 -4.09 -21.26
C ASN A 452 3.41 -3.69 -21.56
N ALA A 453 4.26 -3.58 -20.54
CA ALA A 453 5.64 -3.09 -20.73
C ALA A 453 6.47 -3.97 -21.65
N LEU A 454 6.36 -5.30 -21.53
CA LEU A 454 7.10 -6.27 -22.36
C LEU A 454 6.71 -6.19 -23.84
N SER A 455 5.48 -5.81 -24.15
CA SER A 455 5.01 -5.66 -25.52
C SER A 455 5.33 -4.29 -26.13
N LYS A 456 5.50 -3.27 -25.29
CA LYS A 456 5.72 -1.88 -25.70
C LYS A 456 7.18 -1.47 -25.76
N LEU A 457 8.03 -2.06 -24.93
CA LEU A 457 9.45 -1.73 -24.80
C LEU A 457 10.32 -2.78 -25.53
N LYS A 458 11.54 -2.38 -25.88
CA LYS A 458 12.51 -3.26 -26.56
C LYS A 458 13.87 -3.14 -25.89
N THR A 459 14.57 -4.27 -25.71
CA THR A 459 15.96 -4.26 -25.23
C THR A 459 16.83 -3.37 -26.09
N GLY A 460 17.66 -2.54 -25.45
CA GLY A 460 18.51 -1.52 -26.07
C GLY A 460 17.81 -0.18 -26.33
N GLN A 461 16.48 -0.08 -26.18
CA GLN A 461 15.76 1.19 -26.30
C GLN A 461 16.13 2.13 -25.15
N MET A 462 16.48 3.38 -25.46
CA MET A 462 16.68 4.41 -24.44
C MET A 462 15.33 4.93 -23.98
N ILE A 463 15.10 4.97 -22.68
CA ILE A 463 13.88 5.49 -22.08
C ILE A 463 14.15 6.35 -20.85
N THR A 464 13.16 7.14 -20.46
CA THR A 464 13.14 7.87 -19.18
C THR A 464 11.94 7.42 -18.37
N VAL A 465 12.19 7.01 -17.13
CA VAL A 465 11.19 6.61 -16.14
C VAL A 465 10.99 7.77 -15.18
N ASP A 466 9.75 8.23 -15.07
CA ASP A 466 9.35 9.33 -14.20
C ASP A 466 8.33 8.85 -13.17
N THR A 467 8.74 8.83 -11.91
CA THR A 467 7.89 8.55 -10.75
C THR A 467 7.72 9.77 -9.83
N SER A 468 8.14 10.96 -10.30
CA SER A 468 8.22 12.18 -9.48
C SER A 468 6.87 12.62 -8.88
N ASN A 469 5.77 12.33 -9.56
CA ASN A 469 4.42 12.67 -9.10
C ASN A 469 3.84 11.68 -8.08
N GLY A 470 4.55 10.59 -7.76
CA GLY A 470 4.20 9.63 -6.69
C GLY A 470 2.96 8.75 -6.93
N THR A 471 2.22 8.94 -8.02
CA THR A 471 0.97 8.23 -8.33
C THR A 471 1.07 7.33 -9.53
N ALA A 472 1.19 7.94 -10.70
CA ALA A 472 1.41 7.24 -11.95
C ALA A 472 2.91 7.27 -12.26
N GLY A 473 3.48 6.09 -12.48
CA GLY A 473 4.81 5.96 -13.06
C GLY A 473 4.71 6.04 -14.57
N ASN A 474 5.35 7.02 -15.14
CA ASN A 474 5.35 7.28 -16.58
C ASN A 474 6.68 6.86 -17.21
N VAL A 475 6.62 6.22 -18.37
CA VAL A 475 7.79 5.83 -19.14
C VAL A 475 7.76 6.55 -20.48
N TYR A 476 8.76 7.35 -20.75
CA TYR A 476 8.89 8.14 -21.98
C TYR A 476 9.98 7.59 -22.91
N ASP A 477 9.79 7.74 -24.21
CA ASP A 477 10.79 7.36 -25.21
C ASP A 477 11.97 8.32 -25.23
N GLY A 478 13.19 7.79 -25.24
CA GLY A 478 14.42 8.54 -25.28
C GLY A 478 14.94 8.98 -23.91
N ARG A 479 16.14 9.57 -23.94
CA ARG A 479 16.71 10.22 -22.76
C ARG A 479 16.19 11.66 -22.70
N LEU A 480 15.46 11.96 -21.61
CA LEU A 480 14.96 13.29 -21.33
C LEU A 480 15.81 13.96 -20.24
N GLU A 481 15.92 15.28 -20.31
CA GLU A 481 16.57 16.08 -19.27
C GLU A 481 15.53 16.51 -18.23
N TRP A 482 15.92 16.48 -16.96
CA TRP A 482 15.09 16.95 -15.84
C TRP A 482 15.92 17.83 -14.92
N GLN A 483 15.24 18.60 -14.10
CA GLN A 483 15.85 19.42 -13.06
C GLN A 483 15.64 18.78 -11.69
N GLU A 484 16.67 18.84 -10.85
CA GLU A 484 16.61 18.43 -9.44
C GLU A 484 16.88 19.65 -8.57
N LYS A 485 15.98 19.91 -7.63
CA LYS A 485 16.12 20.99 -6.67
C LYS A 485 15.91 20.45 -5.25
N ILE A 486 16.94 20.56 -4.43
CA ILE A 486 16.89 20.12 -3.02
C ILE A 486 16.49 21.31 -2.17
N HIS A 487 15.41 21.16 -1.41
CA HIS A 487 14.91 22.13 -0.46
C HIS A 487 15.12 21.61 0.96
N ASP A 488 15.92 22.31 1.77
CA ASP A 488 16.02 22.03 3.22
C ASP A 488 14.80 22.69 3.89
N ILE A 489 13.97 21.85 4.55
CA ILE A 489 12.75 22.28 5.22
C ILE A 489 12.91 22.49 6.73
N THR A 490 14.08 22.16 7.28
CA THR A 490 14.33 22.28 8.73
C THR A 490 14.58 23.72 9.18
N THR A 491 14.97 24.57 8.26
CA THR A 491 15.37 25.96 8.51
C THR A 491 14.29 26.99 8.16
N LEU A 492 13.09 26.55 7.80
CA LEU A 492 12.00 27.44 7.43
C LEU A 492 11.50 28.23 8.65
N PRO A 493 11.40 29.58 8.57
CA PRO A 493 10.92 30.38 9.68
C PRO A 493 9.41 30.24 9.88
N GLU A 494 8.94 30.28 11.12
CA GLU A 494 7.52 30.42 11.39
C GLU A 494 7.01 31.77 10.90
N THR A 495 5.89 31.74 10.17
CA THR A 495 5.25 32.93 9.64
C THR A 495 4.07 33.36 10.50
N LYS A 496 3.80 34.68 10.59
CA LYS A 496 2.58 35.21 11.27
C LYS A 496 1.31 34.79 10.53
N THR A 497 1.36 34.76 9.20
CA THR A 497 0.26 34.29 8.35
C THR A 497 0.37 32.83 8.13
N LYS A 498 -0.74 32.11 8.24
CA LYS A 498 -0.79 30.64 7.95
C LYS A 498 -0.48 30.38 6.47
N VAL A 499 0.57 29.65 6.21
CA VAL A 499 0.90 29.17 4.87
C VAL A 499 0.21 27.83 4.68
N CYS A 500 -0.73 27.75 3.74
CA CYS A 500 -1.49 26.54 3.42
C CYS A 500 -1.09 25.99 2.05
N MET A 501 -1.27 24.71 1.87
CA MET A 501 -0.99 24.01 0.62
C MET A 501 -2.16 24.12 -0.37
N ASN A 502 -1.87 24.04 -1.66
CA ASN A 502 -2.85 23.71 -2.69
C ASN A 502 -2.62 22.28 -3.12
N ILE A 503 -3.61 21.42 -2.99
CA ILE A 503 -3.50 19.98 -3.29
C ILE A 503 -4.49 19.62 -4.39
N GLY A 504 -3.98 19.02 -5.48
CA GLY A 504 -4.80 18.49 -6.56
C GLY A 504 -5.01 17.00 -6.49
N SER A 505 -3.95 16.23 -6.17
CA SER A 505 -3.98 14.76 -6.16
C SER A 505 -4.04 14.21 -4.73
N PRO A 506 -5.05 13.40 -4.39
CA PRO A 506 -5.13 12.72 -3.10
C PRO A 506 -3.91 11.86 -2.79
N GLU A 507 -3.36 11.18 -3.80
CA GLU A 507 -2.26 10.24 -3.64
C GLU A 507 -0.96 10.93 -3.23
N SER A 508 -0.73 12.16 -3.66
CA SER A 508 0.45 12.94 -3.25
C SER A 508 0.27 13.68 -1.93
N ALA A 509 -0.94 13.66 -1.36
CA ALA A 509 -1.25 14.41 -0.13
C ALA A 509 -0.36 13.99 1.05
N PHE A 510 -0.12 12.68 1.23
CA PHE A 510 0.71 12.17 2.32
C PHE A 510 2.17 12.63 2.19
N ILE A 511 2.74 12.63 0.98
CA ILE A 511 4.11 13.11 0.75
C ILE A 511 4.21 14.60 1.05
N TYR A 512 3.26 15.38 0.57
CA TYR A 512 3.27 16.84 0.76
C TYR A 512 2.93 17.27 2.19
N SER A 513 2.27 16.43 2.99
CA SER A 513 1.99 16.75 4.40
C SER A 513 3.24 16.94 5.26
N PHE A 514 4.39 16.36 4.85
CA PHE A 514 5.67 16.57 5.52
C PHE A 514 6.28 17.95 5.30
N ILE A 515 5.83 18.68 4.27
CA ILE A 515 6.24 20.08 4.08
C ILE A 515 5.62 20.92 5.20
N PRO A 516 6.36 21.80 5.89
CA PRO A 516 5.80 22.67 6.89
C PRO A 516 4.62 23.49 6.35
N ASN A 517 3.46 23.30 6.94
CA ASN A 517 2.20 23.88 6.49
C ASN A 517 1.24 24.12 7.65
N LYS A 518 0.14 24.82 7.41
CA LYS A 518 -0.96 25.04 8.36
C LYS A 518 -2.30 24.54 7.80
N GLY A 519 -2.27 23.52 6.94
CA GLY A 519 -3.42 22.90 6.30
C GLY A 519 -3.50 23.14 4.81
N VAL A 520 -4.66 22.90 4.22
CA VAL A 520 -4.92 23.04 2.78
C VAL A 520 -5.84 24.22 2.54
N GLY A 521 -5.35 25.22 1.81
CA GLY A 521 -6.11 26.40 1.41
C GLY A 521 -7.03 26.15 0.22
N LEU A 522 -6.67 25.16 -0.64
CA LEU A 522 -7.49 24.76 -1.77
C LEU A 522 -7.21 23.30 -2.16
N ALA A 523 -8.19 22.44 -1.96
CA ALA A 523 -8.31 21.14 -2.63
C ALA A 523 -9.45 21.22 -3.65
N ARG A 524 -9.27 20.62 -4.83
CA ARG A 524 -10.21 20.71 -5.94
C ARG A 524 -10.79 19.35 -6.26
N GLU A 525 -12.12 19.21 -6.19
CA GLU A 525 -12.81 17.97 -6.50
C GLU A 525 -12.63 17.54 -7.96
N GLU A 526 -12.44 18.48 -8.89
CA GLU A 526 -12.25 18.20 -10.31
C GLU A 526 -11.12 17.22 -10.58
N PHE A 527 -10.01 17.32 -9.85
CA PHE A 527 -8.89 16.40 -10.01
C PHE A 527 -9.25 14.98 -9.58
N ILE A 528 -10.04 14.83 -8.51
CA ILE A 528 -10.55 13.53 -8.05
C ILE A 528 -11.53 12.96 -9.07
N ILE A 529 -12.44 13.81 -9.59
CA ILE A 529 -13.44 13.40 -10.57
C ILE A 529 -12.77 12.91 -11.86
N VAL A 530 -11.82 13.64 -12.40
CA VAL A 530 -11.11 13.29 -13.64
C VAL A 530 -10.21 12.07 -13.47
N SER A 531 -9.50 11.93 -12.34
CA SER A 531 -8.54 10.85 -12.14
C SER A 531 -9.21 9.54 -11.71
N SER A 532 -10.16 9.59 -10.79
CA SER A 532 -10.69 8.43 -10.09
C SER A 532 -12.11 8.04 -10.51
N ILE A 533 -12.97 9.00 -10.86
CA ILE A 533 -14.38 8.76 -11.22
C ILE A 533 -14.53 8.62 -12.75
N LYS A 534 -14.05 9.58 -13.53
CA LYS A 534 -14.00 9.59 -15.00
C LYS A 534 -15.35 9.59 -15.72
N VAL A 535 -16.46 9.54 -15.00
CA VAL A 535 -17.82 9.44 -15.51
C VAL A 535 -18.60 10.67 -15.08
N HIS A 536 -19.41 11.22 -15.99
CA HIS A 536 -20.30 12.34 -15.67
C HIS A 536 -21.35 11.92 -14.63
N PRO A 537 -21.61 12.70 -13.55
CA PRO A 537 -22.51 12.29 -12.46
C PRO A 537 -23.93 12.01 -12.96
N ASN A 538 -24.45 12.79 -13.92
CA ASN A 538 -25.76 12.52 -14.51
C ASN A 538 -25.82 11.20 -15.32
N ALA A 539 -24.70 10.76 -15.91
CA ALA A 539 -24.65 9.46 -16.56
C ALA A 539 -24.78 8.31 -15.56
N LEU A 540 -24.24 8.46 -14.36
CA LEU A 540 -24.39 7.47 -13.27
C LEU A 540 -25.81 7.48 -12.69
N LEU A 541 -26.41 8.67 -12.50
CA LEU A 541 -27.78 8.84 -12.02
C LEU A 541 -28.81 8.25 -13.01
N ASN A 542 -28.56 8.37 -14.31
CA ASN A 542 -29.43 7.90 -15.38
C ASN A 542 -28.94 6.62 -16.04
N PHE A 543 -28.12 5.81 -15.35
CA PHE A 543 -27.43 4.66 -15.91
C PHE A 543 -28.38 3.72 -16.70
N GLU A 544 -29.57 3.45 -16.18
CA GLU A 544 -30.51 2.53 -16.81
C GLU A 544 -31.03 3.03 -18.15
N SER A 545 -31.03 4.32 -18.41
CA SER A 545 -31.50 4.93 -19.66
C SER A 545 -30.43 5.07 -20.74
N LEU A 546 -29.17 4.79 -20.43
CA LEU A 546 -28.04 4.93 -21.36
C LEU A 546 -28.03 3.83 -22.42
N ASP A 547 -27.36 4.09 -23.53
CA ASP A 547 -27.11 3.06 -24.54
C ASP A 547 -26.19 1.94 -24.04
N SER A 548 -26.30 0.75 -24.65
CA SER A 548 -25.58 -0.44 -24.19
C SER A 548 -24.05 -0.31 -24.25
N LYS A 549 -23.50 0.44 -25.20
CA LYS A 549 -22.05 0.62 -25.36
C LYS A 549 -21.50 1.51 -24.26
N LEU A 550 -22.22 2.55 -23.88
CA LEU A 550 -21.87 3.45 -22.81
C LEU A 550 -22.00 2.73 -21.46
N LYS A 551 -23.08 1.97 -21.24
CA LYS A 551 -23.24 1.11 -20.05
C LYS A 551 -22.04 0.19 -19.84
N THR A 552 -21.62 -0.55 -20.86
CA THR A 552 -20.46 -1.47 -20.76
C THR A 552 -19.17 -0.75 -20.40
N LYS A 553 -18.95 0.49 -20.89
CA LYS A 553 -17.78 1.27 -20.50
C LYS A 553 -17.85 1.72 -19.02
N ILE A 554 -19.03 2.16 -18.57
CA ILE A 554 -19.25 2.57 -17.19
C ILE A 554 -19.08 1.38 -16.25
N GLU A 555 -19.63 0.22 -16.56
CA GLU A 555 -19.48 -1.01 -15.77
C GLU A 555 -18.02 -1.39 -15.53
N LYS A 556 -17.16 -1.23 -16.53
CA LYS A 556 -15.71 -1.47 -16.40
C LYS A 556 -15.02 -0.50 -15.44
N ILE A 557 -15.48 0.74 -15.37
CA ILE A 557 -14.92 1.75 -14.46
C ILE A 557 -15.44 1.53 -13.03
N THR A 558 -16.69 1.11 -12.91
CA THR A 558 -17.40 0.98 -11.63
C THR A 558 -17.33 -0.44 -11.05
N LEU A 559 -16.26 -1.20 -11.37
CA LEU A 559 -16.03 -2.52 -10.80
C LEU A 559 -16.08 -2.50 -9.27
N GLY A 560 -16.66 -3.55 -8.67
CA GLY A 560 -16.84 -3.63 -7.23
C GLY A 560 -18.06 -2.91 -6.69
N TYR A 561 -18.81 -2.18 -7.52
CA TYR A 561 -20.01 -1.43 -7.13
C TYR A 561 -21.24 -1.89 -7.90
N GLU A 562 -22.27 -2.35 -7.17
CA GLU A 562 -23.57 -2.64 -7.73
C GLU A 562 -24.31 -1.35 -8.09
N ASN A 563 -24.33 -0.40 -7.14
CA ASN A 563 -24.94 0.91 -7.32
C ASN A 563 -23.91 1.90 -7.88
N LYS A 564 -24.20 2.48 -9.06
CA LYS A 564 -23.30 3.40 -9.74
C LYS A 564 -23.21 4.78 -9.06
N VAL A 565 -24.26 5.16 -8.33
CA VAL A 565 -24.29 6.39 -7.54
C VAL A 565 -23.37 6.26 -6.33
N ASP A 566 -23.39 5.11 -5.66
CA ASP A 566 -22.50 4.87 -4.50
C ASP A 566 -21.03 4.91 -4.94
N PHE A 567 -20.70 4.41 -6.15
CA PHE A 567 -19.36 4.54 -6.70
C PHE A 567 -18.88 6.00 -6.75
N TYR A 568 -19.72 6.93 -7.24
CA TYR A 568 -19.37 8.35 -7.30
C TYR A 568 -19.13 8.93 -5.91
N VAL A 569 -20.08 8.72 -5.01
CA VAL A 569 -20.01 9.22 -3.63
C VAL A 569 -18.78 8.68 -2.90
N ASP A 570 -18.51 7.39 -3.06
CA ASP A 570 -17.40 6.74 -2.37
C ASP A 570 -16.04 7.21 -2.91
N LYS A 571 -15.87 7.23 -4.23
CA LYS A 571 -14.60 7.66 -4.84
C LYS A 571 -14.29 9.14 -4.56
N LEU A 572 -15.30 9.99 -4.56
CA LEU A 572 -15.12 11.38 -4.19
C LEU A 572 -14.79 11.51 -2.69
N ALA A 573 -15.53 10.80 -1.83
CA ALA A 573 -15.27 10.78 -0.39
C ALA A 573 -13.87 10.22 -0.05
N GLU A 574 -13.43 9.16 -0.73
CA GLU A 574 -12.09 8.60 -0.57
C GLU A 574 -11.00 9.62 -0.93
N GLY A 575 -11.14 10.33 -2.05
CA GLY A 575 -10.17 11.35 -2.44
C GLY A 575 -10.10 12.53 -1.46
N ILE A 576 -11.26 13.08 -1.07
CA ILE A 576 -11.33 14.13 -0.04
C ILE A 576 -10.80 13.62 1.31
N GLY A 577 -11.15 12.37 1.67
CA GLY A 577 -10.74 11.73 2.90
C GLY A 577 -9.24 11.54 3.01
N GLN A 578 -8.56 11.16 1.94
CA GLN A 578 -7.09 11.05 1.91
C GLN A 578 -6.42 12.41 2.14
N ILE A 579 -6.92 13.47 1.49
CA ILE A 579 -6.39 14.84 1.70
C ILE A 579 -6.68 15.27 3.15
N GLY A 580 -7.91 15.06 3.63
CA GLY A 580 -8.32 15.36 5.00
C GLY A 580 -7.47 14.69 6.06
N ALA A 581 -7.17 13.40 5.86
CA ALA A 581 -6.32 12.60 6.73
C ALA A 581 -4.85 13.08 6.73
N ALA A 582 -4.31 13.39 5.54
CA ALA A 582 -2.92 13.82 5.39
C ALA A 582 -2.61 15.13 6.15
N PHE A 583 -3.58 16.03 6.27
CA PHE A 583 -3.39 17.33 6.92
C PHE A 583 -4.11 17.46 8.26
N TYR A 584 -4.71 16.37 8.75
CA TYR A 584 -5.38 16.37 10.06
C TYR A 584 -4.39 16.75 11.20
N PRO A 585 -4.79 17.60 12.18
CA PRO A 585 -6.13 18.19 12.40
C PRO A 585 -6.33 19.58 11.74
N ASN A 586 -5.39 20.05 10.89
CA ASN A 586 -5.48 21.36 10.25
C ASN A 586 -6.65 21.43 9.24
N ASP A 587 -7.23 22.64 9.06
CA ASP A 587 -8.32 22.85 8.13
C ASP A 587 -7.91 22.47 6.69
N VAL A 588 -8.81 21.79 5.98
CA VAL A 588 -8.69 21.43 4.57
C VAL A 588 -9.88 22.02 3.83
N VAL A 589 -9.64 23.07 3.04
CA VAL A 589 -10.67 23.74 2.26
C VAL A 589 -10.87 23.01 0.95
N VAL A 590 -12.02 22.35 0.79
CA VAL A 590 -12.39 21.56 -0.39
C VAL A 590 -13.40 22.34 -1.22
N ARG A 591 -13.01 22.68 -2.44
CA ARG A 591 -13.88 23.35 -3.40
C ARG A 591 -14.73 22.31 -4.13
N PHE A 592 -16.05 22.47 -4.04
CA PHE A 592 -16.99 21.74 -4.88
C PHE A 592 -16.66 21.92 -6.38
N SER A 593 -17.06 21.01 -7.21
CA SER A 593 -16.64 20.95 -8.60
C SER A 593 -17.01 22.21 -9.40
N ASP A 594 -16.03 22.85 -10.03
CA ASP A 594 -16.17 24.07 -10.82
C ASP A 594 -15.86 23.82 -12.31
N PHE A 595 -16.33 22.70 -12.83
CA PHE A 595 -16.18 22.42 -14.24
C PHE A 595 -17.04 23.36 -15.10
N LYS A 596 -16.48 23.80 -16.19
CA LYS A 596 -17.21 24.42 -17.30
C LYS A 596 -17.92 23.34 -18.11
N THR A 597 -18.91 23.74 -18.89
CA THR A 597 -19.67 22.81 -19.74
C THR A 597 -18.80 22.02 -20.71
N ASN A 598 -17.81 22.65 -21.32
CA ASN A 598 -16.85 22.01 -22.22
C ASN A 598 -15.90 21.02 -21.48
N GLU A 599 -15.63 21.24 -20.20
CA GLU A 599 -14.83 20.33 -19.39
C GLU A 599 -15.65 19.12 -18.92
N TYR A 600 -16.88 19.33 -18.41
CA TYR A 600 -17.79 18.25 -18.03
C TYR A 600 -18.17 17.36 -19.21
N SER A 601 -18.31 17.92 -20.42
CA SER A 601 -18.63 17.15 -21.63
C SER A 601 -17.53 16.12 -21.98
N THR A 602 -16.29 16.30 -21.52
CA THR A 602 -15.19 15.35 -21.76
C THR A 602 -15.26 14.11 -20.88
N LEU A 603 -16.00 14.14 -19.77
CA LEU A 603 -16.23 12.97 -18.95
C LEU A 603 -17.10 11.96 -19.68
N LEU A 604 -16.90 10.67 -19.37
CA LEU A 604 -17.64 9.59 -20.00
C LEU A 604 -19.16 9.79 -19.83
N GLY A 605 -19.89 9.91 -20.94
CA GLY A 605 -21.32 10.20 -20.96
C GLY A 605 -21.69 11.67 -20.77
N GLY A 606 -20.72 12.61 -20.71
CA GLY A 606 -20.98 14.02 -20.48
C GLY A 606 -21.59 14.76 -21.66
N GLU A 607 -21.30 14.35 -22.90
CA GLU A 607 -21.81 15.00 -24.12
C GLU A 607 -23.33 15.08 -24.17
N ASP A 608 -24.04 14.12 -23.57
CA ASP A 608 -25.51 14.05 -23.57
C ASP A 608 -26.18 15.01 -22.56
N PHE A 609 -25.43 15.48 -21.57
CA PHE A 609 -25.95 16.27 -20.45
C PHE A 609 -25.49 17.74 -20.45
N GLU A 610 -24.45 18.06 -21.23
CA GLU A 610 -23.85 19.39 -21.23
C GLU A 610 -24.28 20.23 -22.43
N PRO A 611 -24.80 21.46 -22.21
CA PRO A 611 -25.12 22.37 -23.29
C PRO A 611 -23.84 22.91 -23.95
N LYS A 612 -23.93 23.20 -25.24
CA LYS A 612 -22.89 23.94 -25.95
C LYS A 612 -23.04 25.44 -25.65
N GLU A 613 -22.05 26.03 -25.02
CA GLU A 613 -22.03 27.45 -24.71
C GLU A 613 -20.95 28.16 -25.53
N GLU A 614 -21.26 29.37 -25.97
CA GLU A 614 -20.29 30.24 -26.69
C GLU A 614 -19.14 30.72 -25.77
N ASN A 615 -19.46 31.00 -24.50
CA ASN A 615 -18.48 31.39 -23.48
C ASN A 615 -18.66 30.58 -22.18
N PRO A 616 -18.11 29.39 -22.10
CA PRO A 616 -18.21 28.54 -20.90
C PRO A 616 -17.64 29.20 -19.63
N MET A 617 -16.71 30.15 -19.76
CA MET A 617 -16.14 30.87 -18.60
C MET A 617 -17.18 31.63 -17.80
N LEU A 618 -18.14 32.23 -18.48
CA LEU A 618 -19.22 33.04 -17.87
C LEU A 618 -20.54 32.27 -17.76
N GLY A 619 -20.57 31.09 -18.29
CA GLY A 619 -21.76 30.29 -18.50
C GLY A 619 -22.23 29.52 -17.24
N TRP A 620 -22.69 28.34 -17.48
CA TRP A 620 -23.30 27.43 -16.49
C TRP A 620 -22.24 26.68 -15.69
N ARG A 621 -21.72 27.31 -14.65
CA ARG A 621 -20.67 26.77 -13.74
C ARG A 621 -20.87 27.22 -12.29
N GLY A 622 -20.24 26.53 -11.36
CA GLY A 622 -20.27 26.84 -9.93
C GLY A 622 -21.68 26.87 -9.36
N ALA A 623 -21.96 27.82 -8.47
CA ALA A 623 -23.23 27.92 -7.72
C ALA A 623 -24.48 27.84 -8.60
N SER A 624 -24.48 28.48 -9.79
CA SER A 624 -25.64 28.49 -10.68
C SER A 624 -25.98 27.08 -11.23
N ARG A 625 -24.99 26.21 -11.34
CA ARG A 625 -25.16 24.83 -11.78
C ARG A 625 -25.83 23.98 -10.69
N TYR A 626 -25.43 24.17 -9.42
CA TYR A 626 -25.83 23.30 -8.33
C TYR A 626 -27.33 23.35 -7.98
N TYR A 627 -27.98 24.49 -8.15
CA TYR A 627 -29.42 24.59 -7.93
C TYR A 627 -30.26 24.45 -9.21
N ASP A 628 -29.62 24.33 -10.39
CA ASP A 628 -30.35 24.06 -11.65
C ASP A 628 -30.96 22.66 -11.60
N PRO A 629 -32.26 22.49 -11.95
CA PRO A 629 -32.92 21.18 -11.96
C PRO A 629 -32.18 20.11 -12.78
N LYS A 630 -31.40 20.51 -13.78
CA LYS A 630 -30.64 19.57 -14.62
C LYS A 630 -29.40 19.01 -13.91
N PHE A 631 -28.93 19.64 -12.85
CA PHE A 631 -27.71 19.25 -12.17
C PHE A 631 -27.87 19.08 -10.65
N LYS A 632 -28.98 19.54 -10.06
CA LYS A 632 -29.24 19.49 -8.61
C LYS A 632 -28.97 18.11 -8.00
N GLU A 633 -29.46 17.04 -8.64
CA GLU A 633 -29.26 15.68 -8.15
C GLU A 633 -27.78 15.23 -8.24
N ALA A 634 -27.05 15.70 -9.25
CA ALA A 634 -25.61 15.46 -9.35
C ALA A 634 -24.83 16.19 -8.22
N PHE A 635 -25.16 17.45 -7.93
CA PHE A 635 -24.57 18.20 -6.81
C PHE A 635 -24.86 17.53 -5.45
N LYS A 636 -26.02 16.93 -5.26
CA LYS A 636 -26.32 16.17 -4.04
C LYS A 636 -25.34 15.01 -3.81
N LEU A 637 -24.75 14.43 -4.88
CA LEU A 637 -23.73 13.39 -4.73
C LEU A 637 -22.43 13.94 -4.12
N GLU A 638 -22.03 15.15 -4.51
CA GLU A 638 -20.89 15.84 -3.92
C GLU A 638 -21.17 16.15 -2.44
N CYS A 639 -22.37 16.63 -2.12
CA CYS A 639 -22.79 16.85 -0.73
C CYS A 639 -22.74 15.55 0.11
N ARG A 640 -23.22 14.43 -0.43
CA ARG A 640 -23.18 13.12 0.25
C ARG A 640 -21.75 12.65 0.47
N ALA A 641 -20.84 12.86 -0.50
CA ALA A 641 -19.43 12.54 -0.35
C ALA A 641 -18.78 13.37 0.78
N MET A 642 -19.01 14.68 0.80
CA MET A 642 -18.54 15.57 1.87
C MET A 642 -19.06 15.14 3.24
N LYS A 643 -20.36 14.82 3.33
CA LYS A 643 -21.00 14.30 4.55
C LYS A 643 -20.34 12.98 5.00
N LYS A 644 -20.13 12.04 4.09
CA LYS A 644 -19.48 10.76 4.36
C LYS A 644 -18.09 10.97 4.99
N VAL A 645 -17.28 11.88 4.44
CA VAL A 645 -15.96 12.22 4.98
C VAL A 645 -16.05 12.72 6.42
N ARG A 646 -17.00 13.60 6.72
CA ARG A 646 -17.13 14.20 8.04
C ARG A 646 -17.73 13.23 9.06
N GLU A 647 -18.79 12.49 8.69
CA GLU A 647 -19.57 11.68 9.62
C GLU A 647 -19.08 10.23 9.70
N GLN A 648 -18.65 9.63 8.59
CA GLN A 648 -18.19 8.24 8.60
C GLN A 648 -16.66 8.16 8.79
N PHE A 649 -15.87 8.96 8.07
CA PHE A 649 -14.42 8.93 8.30
C PHE A 649 -13.99 9.73 9.55
N GLY A 650 -14.87 10.56 10.11
CA GLY A 650 -14.61 11.37 11.29
C GLY A 650 -13.72 12.59 11.04
N LEU A 651 -13.49 12.96 9.77
CA LEU A 651 -12.59 14.05 9.37
C LEU A 651 -13.32 15.41 9.41
N LYS A 652 -13.47 15.96 10.61
CA LYS A 652 -14.17 17.24 10.83
C LYS A 652 -13.38 18.48 10.45
N ASN A 653 -12.11 18.31 10.05
CA ASN A 653 -11.24 19.37 9.55
C ASN A 653 -11.54 19.79 8.10
N ILE A 654 -12.55 19.21 7.45
CA ILE A 654 -12.98 19.58 6.10
C ILE A 654 -13.86 20.80 6.15
N VAL A 655 -13.53 21.81 5.33
CA VAL A 655 -14.27 23.05 5.10
C VAL A 655 -14.77 23.05 3.66
N ALA A 656 -16.06 23.27 3.43
CA ALA A 656 -16.59 23.37 2.06
C ALA A 656 -16.32 24.75 1.46
N LEU A 657 -16.09 24.80 0.15
CA LEU A 657 -15.89 26.05 -0.60
C LEU A 657 -16.79 26.06 -1.83
N ILE A 658 -17.66 27.08 -1.93
CA ILE A 658 -18.59 27.28 -3.05
C ILE A 658 -17.90 28.13 -4.11
N PRO A 659 -17.67 27.63 -5.35
CA PRO A 659 -17.09 28.40 -6.44
C PRO A 659 -18.15 29.22 -7.20
N PHE A 660 -17.69 30.26 -7.84
CA PHE A 660 -18.41 31.07 -8.84
C PHE A 660 -19.85 31.46 -8.46
N CYS A 661 -20.02 31.94 -7.22
CA CYS A 661 -21.29 32.36 -6.68
C CYS A 661 -21.52 33.86 -6.99
N ARG A 662 -22.51 34.17 -7.82
CA ARG A 662 -22.72 35.51 -8.36
C ARG A 662 -23.45 36.43 -7.41
N THR A 663 -24.36 35.89 -6.63
CA THR A 663 -25.16 36.64 -5.67
C THR A 663 -25.35 35.90 -4.36
N PRO A 664 -25.61 36.57 -3.22
CA PRO A 664 -25.95 35.91 -1.95
C PRO A 664 -27.17 35.02 -2.07
N GLU A 665 -28.16 35.36 -2.92
CA GLU A 665 -29.35 34.56 -3.15
C GLU A 665 -29.06 33.25 -3.84
N GLU A 666 -28.08 33.21 -4.76
CA GLU A 666 -27.54 31.96 -5.30
C GLU A 666 -26.88 31.12 -4.21
N GLY A 667 -26.04 31.77 -3.39
CA GLY A 667 -25.39 31.12 -2.26
C GLY A 667 -26.39 30.47 -1.29
N GLN A 668 -27.47 31.18 -0.95
CA GLN A 668 -28.49 30.65 -0.08
C GLN A 668 -29.17 29.40 -0.66
N LYS A 669 -29.48 29.39 -1.98
CA LYS A 669 -30.06 28.21 -2.64
C LYS A 669 -29.12 26.99 -2.57
N VAL A 670 -27.82 27.21 -2.70
CA VAL A 670 -26.82 26.12 -2.57
C VAL A 670 -26.77 25.63 -1.13
N LEU A 671 -26.75 26.52 -0.15
CA LEU A 671 -26.79 26.15 1.28
C LEU A 671 -28.06 25.38 1.64
N ASP A 672 -29.21 25.74 1.06
CA ASP A 672 -30.46 25.02 1.28
C ASP A 672 -30.40 23.58 0.76
N ILE A 673 -29.78 23.34 -0.40
CA ILE A 673 -29.56 21.98 -0.95
C ILE A 673 -28.56 21.19 -0.07
N MET A 674 -27.49 21.83 0.36
CA MET A 674 -26.52 21.21 1.29
C MET A 674 -27.22 20.79 2.58
N LYS A 675 -28.11 21.62 3.12
CA LYS A 675 -28.94 21.31 4.29
C LYS A 675 -29.92 20.18 4.03
N GLU A 676 -30.56 20.11 2.85
CA GLU A 676 -31.42 18.96 2.44
C GLU A 676 -30.63 17.63 2.54
N GLU A 677 -29.34 17.61 2.19
CA GLU A 677 -28.48 16.43 2.29
C GLU A 677 -27.81 16.24 3.68
N GLY A 678 -28.11 17.13 4.65
CA GLY A 678 -27.63 17.06 6.03
C GLY A 678 -26.27 17.73 6.27
N LEU A 679 -25.82 18.59 5.36
CA LEU A 679 -24.65 19.45 5.57
C LEU A 679 -25.11 20.85 5.99
N GLU A 680 -25.32 21.06 7.28
CA GLU A 680 -25.77 22.33 7.82
C GLU A 680 -24.58 23.15 8.37
N ARG A 681 -24.44 24.39 7.95
CA ARG A 681 -23.48 25.37 8.47
C ARG A 681 -23.62 25.51 9.98
N GLY A 682 -22.52 25.40 10.73
CA GLY A 682 -22.55 25.51 12.19
C GLY A 682 -23.18 24.30 12.91
N GLY A 683 -23.75 23.36 12.19
CA GLY A 683 -24.32 22.13 12.73
C GLY A 683 -23.27 21.03 12.94
N ASP A 684 -23.07 20.61 14.19
CA ASP A 684 -22.57 19.27 14.45
C ASP A 684 -23.76 18.34 14.44
N GLY A 685 -23.90 17.49 13.43
CA GLY A 685 -24.86 16.40 13.47
C GLY A 685 -24.64 15.56 14.74
N PRO A 686 -25.68 14.88 15.27
CA PRO A 686 -25.54 14.10 16.48
C PRO A 686 -24.41 13.10 16.32
N ALA A 687 -23.39 13.19 17.19
CA ALA A 687 -22.29 12.24 17.23
C ALA A 687 -22.89 10.85 17.51
N PRO A 688 -22.72 9.85 16.63
CA PRO A 688 -23.29 8.52 16.87
C PRO A 688 -22.57 7.74 17.97
N TYR A 689 -21.50 8.29 18.54
CA TYR A 689 -20.77 7.66 19.66
C TYR A 689 -20.31 8.71 20.68
N GLN A 690 -20.37 8.34 21.96
CA GLN A 690 -19.92 9.11 23.12
C GLN A 690 -18.42 9.44 23.00
N ALA A 691 -18.09 10.51 22.32
CA ALA A 691 -16.76 11.10 22.35
C ALA A 691 -16.73 12.13 23.48
N SER A 692 -15.85 11.91 24.46
CA SER A 692 -15.52 12.89 25.50
C SER A 692 -15.06 14.19 24.83
N ALA A 693 -15.74 15.25 25.16
CA ALA A 693 -15.49 16.60 24.65
C ALA A 693 -14.07 17.07 25.01
N THR A 694 -13.17 17.03 24.04
CA THR A 694 -12.01 17.92 24.01
C THR A 694 -12.21 18.86 22.83
N SER A 695 -12.58 20.04 23.17
CA SER A 695 -12.74 21.29 22.45
C SER A 695 -11.97 21.41 21.12
N PHE A 696 -12.64 21.13 20.01
CA PHE A 696 -12.51 21.93 18.80
C PHE A 696 -13.87 22.59 18.56
N GLY A 697 -13.93 23.91 18.53
CA GLY A 697 -15.11 24.67 18.15
C GLY A 697 -15.37 24.41 16.66
N SER A 698 -16.27 23.49 16.37
CA SER A 698 -16.30 22.85 15.06
C SER A 698 -17.72 22.68 14.54
N GLY A 699 -18.39 23.76 14.37
CA GLY A 699 -19.47 23.80 13.39
C GLY A 699 -18.89 23.57 11.99
N PHE A 700 -19.63 22.92 11.10
CA PHE A 700 -19.27 22.80 9.70
C PHE A 700 -19.17 24.19 9.07
N LYS A 701 -17.96 24.53 8.54
CA LYS A 701 -17.69 25.82 7.90
C LYS A 701 -17.94 25.70 6.40
N VAL A 702 -18.57 26.74 5.85
CA VAL A 702 -18.78 26.89 4.42
C VAL A 702 -18.21 28.25 3.98
N TYR A 703 -17.22 28.22 3.12
CA TYR A 703 -16.63 29.40 2.50
C TYR A 703 -17.21 29.63 1.11
N VAL A 704 -17.08 30.85 0.60
CA VAL A 704 -17.39 31.19 -0.79
C VAL A 704 -16.15 31.71 -1.48
N MET A 705 -15.99 31.44 -2.76
CA MET A 705 -14.87 31.95 -3.54
C MET A 705 -15.14 33.39 -3.97
N CYS A 706 -14.24 34.31 -3.58
CA CYS A 706 -14.24 35.69 -4.04
C CYS A 706 -13.48 35.76 -5.37
N GLU A 707 -14.17 35.59 -6.47
CA GLU A 707 -13.60 35.52 -7.82
C GLU A 707 -14.41 36.25 -8.88
N ILE A 708 -15.46 36.94 -8.44
CA ILE A 708 -16.34 37.75 -9.28
C ILE A 708 -16.41 39.15 -8.64
N PRO A 709 -16.43 40.28 -9.41
CA PRO A 709 -16.53 41.62 -8.86
C PRO A 709 -17.70 41.83 -7.88
N ALA A 710 -18.82 41.14 -8.09
CA ALA A 710 -19.98 41.16 -7.18
C ALA A 710 -19.64 40.67 -5.76
N ASN A 711 -18.71 39.71 -5.61
CA ASN A 711 -18.29 39.19 -4.30
C ASN A 711 -17.58 40.30 -3.48
N VAL A 712 -16.85 41.19 -4.13
CA VAL A 712 -16.18 42.32 -3.48
C VAL A 712 -17.19 43.40 -3.14
N LEU A 713 -18.07 43.75 -4.08
CA LEU A 713 -19.04 44.85 -3.91
C LEU A 713 -20.13 44.54 -2.87
N ARG A 714 -20.49 43.25 -2.71
CA ARG A 714 -21.52 42.79 -1.77
C ARG A 714 -20.90 41.91 -0.67
N ALA A 715 -19.64 42.15 -0.28
CA ALA A 715 -18.90 41.28 0.64
C ALA A 715 -19.64 41.06 1.97
N ASP A 716 -20.22 42.11 2.55
CA ASP A 716 -20.93 42.01 3.83
C ASP A 716 -22.15 41.05 3.72
N GLU A 717 -22.92 41.12 2.64
CA GLU A 717 -24.08 40.26 2.40
C GLU A 717 -23.67 38.79 2.19
N PHE A 718 -22.53 38.56 1.55
CA PHE A 718 -21.99 37.19 1.46
C PHE A 718 -21.55 36.66 2.82
N LEU A 719 -20.92 37.51 3.66
CA LEU A 719 -20.45 37.09 4.99
C LEU A 719 -21.60 36.91 6.00
N ASP A 720 -22.82 37.42 5.74
CA ASP A 720 -23.99 37.09 6.53
C ASP A 720 -24.35 35.57 6.42
N ILE A 721 -24.08 34.97 5.28
CA ILE A 721 -24.47 33.57 4.99
C ILE A 721 -23.30 32.59 4.91
N PHE A 722 -22.07 33.03 4.74
CA PHE A 722 -20.85 32.23 4.67
C PHE A 722 -19.89 32.52 5.83
N ASP A 723 -19.01 31.59 6.16
CA ASP A 723 -18.05 31.73 7.26
C ASP A 723 -16.74 32.43 6.83
N GLY A 724 -16.56 32.69 5.54
CA GLY A 724 -15.39 33.37 5.01
C GLY A 724 -15.25 33.31 3.50
N PHE A 725 -14.19 33.92 3.01
CA PHE A 725 -13.83 33.95 1.60
C PHE A 725 -12.54 33.16 1.34
N SER A 726 -12.47 32.51 0.17
CA SER A 726 -11.23 32.19 -0.50
C SER A 726 -11.09 33.04 -1.75
N ILE A 727 -9.95 33.70 -1.94
CA ILE A 727 -9.78 34.66 -3.05
C ILE A 727 -9.26 33.93 -4.29
N GLY A 728 -10.10 33.87 -5.34
CA GLY A 728 -9.76 33.37 -6.67
C GLY A 728 -9.21 34.50 -7.56
N SER A 729 -7.93 34.83 -7.35
CA SER A 729 -7.32 36.01 -7.99
C SER A 729 -7.32 36.01 -9.51
N ASN A 730 -7.23 34.80 -10.13
CA ASN A 730 -7.20 34.66 -11.59
C ASN A 730 -8.54 35.07 -12.22
N ASP A 731 -9.64 34.46 -11.77
CA ASP A 731 -10.98 34.76 -12.27
C ASP A 731 -11.38 36.18 -11.88
N LEU A 732 -11.03 36.63 -10.66
CA LEU A 732 -11.32 38.02 -10.24
C LEU A 732 -10.60 39.02 -11.11
N ALA A 733 -9.32 38.84 -11.42
CA ALA A 733 -8.56 39.74 -12.31
C ALA A 733 -9.13 39.71 -13.73
N GLN A 734 -9.42 38.56 -14.28
CA GLN A 734 -10.03 38.39 -15.60
C GLN A 734 -11.35 39.19 -15.71
N LEU A 735 -12.26 38.99 -14.76
CA LEU A 735 -13.58 39.56 -14.80
C LEU A 735 -13.59 41.05 -14.45
N THR A 736 -12.67 41.49 -13.59
CA THR A 736 -12.55 42.93 -13.24
C THR A 736 -11.93 43.75 -14.34
N LEU A 737 -10.90 43.21 -14.99
CA LEU A 737 -10.11 43.94 -15.98
C LEU A 737 -10.54 43.62 -17.44
N GLY A 738 -11.42 42.65 -17.64
CA GLY A 738 -11.82 42.18 -18.98
C GLY A 738 -10.66 41.56 -19.78
N LEU A 739 -9.74 40.90 -19.10
CA LEU A 739 -8.58 40.22 -19.70
C LEU A 739 -8.85 38.74 -19.86
N ASP A 740 -8.26 38.15 -20.90
CA ASP A 740 -8.21 36.70 -21.00
C ASP A 740 -6.98 36.16 -20.23
N ARG A 741 -7.21 35.32 -19.25
CA ARG A 741 -6.16 34.77 -18.38
C ARG A 741 -5.27 33.75 -19.08
N ASP A 742 -5.71 33.22 -20.20
CA ASP A 742 -5.02 32.14 -20.96
C ASP A 742 -4.24 32.73 -22.17
N SER A 743 -4.27 34.07 -22.37
CA SER A 743 -3.61 34.78 -23.48
C SER A 743 -2.24 35.37 -23.09
#